data_a516629d132c79c62780f075de69a9e9
#
_entry.id   a516629d132c79c62780f075de69a9e9
#
_cell.length_a   1.000
_cell.length_b   1.000
_cell.length_c   1.000
_cell.angle_alpha   90.00
_cell.angle_beta   90.00
_cell.angle_gamma   90.00
#
_symmetry.space_group_name_H-M   'P 1'
#
loop_
_entity.id
_entity.type
_entity.pdbx_description
1 polymer ?
#
loop_
_entity_poly.entity_id
_entity_poly.type
_entity_poly.pdbx_seq_one_letter_code
_entity_poly.pdbx_strand_id
1 'polypeptide(L)'
;MVLPSTPGNVYKDLQYTSSKWGARNAAPLNDKRKLEERTLPYDGIKQPYLTIGDLLEDSIVTVPHNLNKRGYFDGNVQIEKADECIAFLLPVKPMYFDFFTVKDLCGVMPDGKKTIELHVNEDREVRVTLRIPIRGNGSVSYMEYVRKYSNNKSESIYGITKIDATGILMPNVEFDSDDEAYYTAALVSTDNDKDIDLEFYKGSSFITDITKASRTTSEDVTKSQTYTLAQKRFDYIRVNVGNRCAGLIVPHLKKNSAVNVFEFAIDLGTSYTHIEFKEKSDAESRAFAYDETESMMSEMFLPLFVEKNGKSMQWDLLDERPFIEKDYLPVSLGKDSRNHKNQEVDFYFPTQTVLSCARSLSWDKAVNAFSLVNIPFAYGKRRDLPHDKYEFNIKWGTDKERIALDKYVECLMLMIRNKVVSNNGDLSKTIIKWFYPQSMPQNRLNLLCRVWDEKYNKYFKPAPAQTKHMLESIAPVRYYFNKIASSSEFVNIDIGGGTTDIAFAKDNDVRYVTSFRYAMNDLFSDSIAENNLENGIIDSFKHKIRKVLEENGLTELVAVMDSYGNRRPENMAAFLFALKDNKMVKNLDSKLIDFDYILETDSEFKIVFLLFYTAVIYHVAQIIKAKGMGMPRHIAFSGNGGYVVNILSSDNRSVSRYTKDIIKAVTGNDADFDLDIVGLEYGSNPKTVTCKGGLIAEDSQKTSEPQEIILKAQGNEFVCFGETYGDITDESKKCVVKVVEDFFDFALEKLPSITDIENLFGVSGKSVSNARQICFADLHTYLDKAVAKSEGGEKNKGIEETLFFGPIKGALNALAKNIYDQNK
;
A
#
# COMPACT_ATOMS: atom_id res chain seq x y z
N MET A 1 49.33 1.52 17.79
CA MET A 1 47.92 1.22 17.61
C MET A 1 47.50 0.11 18.58
N VAL A 2 46.37 0.24 19.24
CA VAL A 2 45.78 -0.85 20.04
C VAL A 2 44.67 -1.44 19.18
N LEU A 3 44.89 -2.63 18.64
CA LEU A 3 43.90 -3.30 17.82
C LEU A 3 42.85 -3.94 18.71
N PRO A 4 41.59 -3.91 18.37
CA PRO A 4 40.55 -4.69 19.04
C PRO A 4 40.90 -6.18 18.93
N SER A 5 40.53 -6.96 19.93
CA SER A 5 40.80 -8.40 20.05
C SER A 5 40.00 -9.28 19.05
N THR A 6 39.64 -8.76 17.90
CA THR A 6 38.84 -9.45 16.91
C THR A 6 39.68 -10.49 16.15
N PRO A 7 39.32 -11.77 16.13
CA PRO A 7 40.03 -12.78 15.37
C PRO A 7 40.01 -12.49 13.86
N GLY A 8 41.12 -12.56 13.20
CA GLY A 8 41.22 -12.46 11.74
C GLY A 8 41.75 -11.13 11.21
N ASN A 9 42.13 -10.20 12.03
CA ASN A 9 42.76 -8.96 11.59
C ASN A 9 44.16 -9.25 10.96
N VAL A 10 44.29 -8.92 9.67
CA VAL A 10 45.50 -9.13 8.86
C VAL A 10 46.69 -8.34 9.40
N TYR A 11 46.44 -7.29 10.18
CA TYR A 11 47.44 -6.36 10.71
C TYR A 11 47.74 -6.56 12.20
N LYS A 12 47.46 -7.74 12.77
CA LYS A 12 47.72 -8.06 14.18
C LYS A 12 49.14 -7.72 14.67
N ASP A 13 50.11 -7.75 13.75
CA ASP A 13 51.52 -7.62 14.03
C ASP A 13 52.09 -6.22 13.74
N LEU A 14 51.21 -5.21 13.54
CA LEU A 14 51.68 -3.83 13.35
C LEU A 14 52.40 -3.33 14.58
N GLN A 15 53.68 -3.21 14.51
CA GLN A 15 54.56 -2.72 15.60
C GLN A 15 55.16 -1.39 15.24
N TYR A 16 54.37 -0.32 15.19
CA TYR A 16 54.90 1.04 15.10
C TYR A 16 55.21 1.57 16.48
N THR A 17 56.45 1.55 16.87
CA THR A 17 56.93 2.22 18.06
C THR A 17 57.72 3.45 17.67
N SER A 18 57.36 4.60 18.25
CA SER A 18 58.05 5.88 18.00
C SER A 18 59.53 5.84 18.24
N SER A 19 59.99 4.94 19.11
CA SER A 19 61.42 4.79 19.44
C SER A 19 62.26 4.22 18.32
N LYS A 20 61.68 3.56 17.33
CA LYS A 20 62.41 3.06 16.14
C LYS A 20 62.44 4.01 14.95
N TRP A 21 61.71 5.09 15.02
CA TRP A 21 61.77 6.19 14.02
C TRP A 21 62.83 7.15 14.52
N GLY A 22 64.04 7.13 13.99
CA GLY A 22 65.02 8.13 14.30
C GLY A 22 64.53 9.55 13.97
N ALA A 23 65.15 10.56 14.55
CA ALA A 23 64.75 11.99 14.42
C ALA A 23 64.61 12.45 12.92
N ARG A 24 65.19 11.73 11.97
CA ARG A 24 65.11 11.98 10.53
C ARG A 24 64.08 11.13 9.83
N ASN A 25 63.48 10.14 10.48
CA ASN A 25 62.54 9.16 9.90
C ASN A 25 61.18 9.22 10.56
N ALA A 26 60.69 10.42 10.86
CA ALA A 26 59.30 10.58 11.30
C ALA A 26 58.34 10.02 10.26
N ALA A 27 57.31 9.29 10.67
CA ALA A 27 56.29 8.75 9.78
C ALA A 27 55.71 9.87 8.91
N PRO A 28 55.73 9.73 7.60
CA PRO A 28 55.25 10.78 6.69
C PRO A 28 53.70 10.77 6.70
N LEU A 29 53.14 11.51 7.64
CA LEU A 29 51.67 11.53 7.89
C LEU A 29 50.82 11.96 6.69
N ASN A 30 51.44 12.54 5.67
CA ASN A 30 50.78 13.05 4.46
C ASN A 30 51.20 12.31 3.18
N ASP A 31 51.69 11.10 3.27
CA ASP A 31 52.05 10.30 2.11
C ASP A 31 50.77 9.93 1.31
N LYS A 32 50.74 10.32 0.05
CA LYS A 32 49.61 10.07 -0.88
C LYS A 32 49.76 8.79 -1.69
N ARG A 33 50.94 8.12 -1.62
CA ARG A 33 51.13 6.84 -2.31
C ARG A 33 50.18 5.80 -1.73
N LYS A 34 49.78 4.84 -2.57
CA LYS A 34 49.03 3.68 -2.10
C LYS A 34 49.82 2.90 -1.08
N LEU A 35 49.12 2.20 -0.20
CA LEU A 35 49.73 1.48 0.90
C LEU A 35 50.82 0.49 0.41
N GLU A 36 50.58 -0.19 -0.70
CA GLU A 36 51.43 -1.19 -1.30
C GLU A 36 52.72 -0.56 -1.92
N GLU A 37 52.64 0.71 -2.23
CA GLU A 37 53.75 1.46 -2.88
C GLU A 37 54.69 2.12 -1.86
N ARG A 38 54.37 2.06 -0.57
CA ARG A 38 55.16 2.68 0.49
C ARG A 38 56.33 1.83 0.89
N THR A 39 57.47 2.47 0.98
CA THR A 39 58.67 1.82 1.49
C THR A 39 58.53 1.58 2.99
N LEU A 40 59.00 0.42 3.44
CA LEU A 40 59.05 0.14 4.87
C LEU A 40 60.12 1.07 5.54
N PRO A 41 59.76 1.61 6.71
CA PRO A 41 60.64 2.63 7.33
C PRO A 41 61.93 2.08 7.91
N TYR A 42 61.95 0.76 8.21
CA TYR A 42 63.14 0.07 8.76
C TYR A 42 62.98 -1.46 8.65
N ASP A 43 64.11 -2.17 8.81
CA ASP A 43 64.10 -3.63 8.71
C ASP A 43 63.27 -4.32 9.81
N GLY A 44 62.64 -5.41 9.43
CA GLY A 44 61.81 -6.25 10.33
C GLY A 44 60.35 -5.83 10.49
N ILE A 45 59.91 -4.77 9.86
CA ILE A 45 58.52 -4.41 9.72
C ILE A 45 57.92 -5.10 8.52
N LYS A 46 56.78 -5.77 8.72
CA LYS A 46 56.07 -6.47 7.64
C LYS A 46 55.00 -5.64 6.94
N GLN A 47 54.59 -4.55 7.54
CA GLN A 47 53.51 -3.70 7.01
C GLN A 47 53.96 -2.24 6.92
N PRO A 48 53.53 -1.49 5.92
CA PRO A 48 53.83 -0.07 5.77
C PRO A 48 53.06 0.75 6.84
N TYR A 49 53.50 1.98 7.05
CA TYR A 49 52.83 2.91 7.94
C TYR A 49 51.51 3.41 7.32
N LEU A 50 50.57 3.80 8.22
CA LEU A 50 49.32 4.42 7.88
C LEU A 50 49.40 5.93 8.03
N THR A 51 48.69 6.64 7.17
CA THR A 51 48.55 8.10 7.22
C THR A 51 47.11 8.49 7.49
N ILE A 52 46.89 9.77 7.81
CA ILE A 52 45.52 10.28 7.96
C ILE A 52 44.70 10.11 6.68
N GLY A 53 45.35 10.16 5.49
CA GLY A 53 44.72 9.94 4.18
C GLY A 53 44.24 8.54 3.93
N ASP A 54 44.70 7.55 4.72
CA ASP A 54 44.21 6.18 4.63
C ASP A 54 42.91 6.01 5.41
N LEU A 55 42.69 6.84 6.41
CA LEU A 55 41.56 6.72 7.33
C LEU A 55 40.46 7.73 7.07
N LEU A 56 40.79 8.92 6.54
CA LEU A 56 39.84 9.99 6.26
C LEU A 56 39.77 10.34 4.78
N GLU A 57 38.57 10.62 4.29
CA GLU A 57 38.35 11.07 2.92
C GLU A 57 38.90 12.47 2.67
N ASP A 58 39.27 12.78 1.41
CA ASP A 58 39.79 14.08 1.01
C ASP A 58 38.74 15.18 0.85
N SER A 59 37.45 14.80 0.90
CA SER A 59 36.34 15.73 0.91
C SER A 59 35.29 15.24 1.92
N ILE A 60 34.64 16.19 2.59
CA ILE A 60 33.50 15.87 3.47
C ILE A 60 32.20 16.16 2.72
N VAL A 61 31.28 15.22 2.77
CA VAL A 61 29.96 15.39 2.17
C VAL A 61 29.02 16.01 3.17
N THR A 62 28.29 17.05 2.76
CA THR A 62 27.28 17.70 3.58
C THR A 62 25.93 17.70 2.88
N VAL A 63 24.86 17.55 3.68
CA VAL A 63 23.47 17.64 3.24
C VAL A 63 22.76 18.78 3.98
N PRO A 64 21.84 19.52 3.32
CA PRO A 64 21.12 20.61 3.94
C PRO A 64 19.99 20.14 4.87
N HIS A 65 20.07 18.90 5.36
CA HIS A 65 19.04 18.23 6.13
C HIS A 65 19.64 17.59 7.36
N ASN A 66 18.88 17.40 8.40
CA ASN A 66 19.29 16.60 9.55
C ASN A 66 19.29 15.12 9.18
N LEU A 67 20.32 14.40 9.63
CA LEU A 67 20.19 12.95 9.76
C LEU A 67 19.24 12.63 10.91
N ASN A 68 18.40 11.64 10.72
CA ASN A 68 17.50 11.19 11.77
C ASN A 68 18.29 10.56 12.92
N LYS A 69 18.44 11.27 14.04
CA LYS A 69 19.23 10.85 15.19
C LYS A 69 18.77 9.52 15.83
N ARG A 70 17.52 9.13 15.63
CA ARG A 70 17.01 7.85 16.12
C ARG A 70 17.50 6.66 15.30
N GLY A 71 17.71 6.89 14.00
CA GLY A 71 18.08 5.85 13.06
C GLY A 71 19.55 5.74 12.73
N TYR A 72 20.35 6.81 12.91
CA TYR A 72 21.72 6.87 12.44
C TYR A 72 22.67 7.44 13.48
N PHE A 73 23.95 7.04 13.39
CA PHE A 73 25.01 7.69 14.14
C PHE A 73 25.05 9.17 13.80
N ASP A 74 25.08 9.99 14.83
CA ASP A 74 24.84 11.41 14.75
C ASP A 74 25.99 12.16 14.09
N GLY A 75 25.86 12.42 12.80
CA GLY A 75 26.73 13.35 12.05
C GLY A 75 26.14 14.76 11.95
N ASN A 76 25.05 15.04 12.66
CA ASN A 76 24.45 16.37 12.72
C ASN A 76 25.29 17.31 13.56
N VAL A 77 25.52 18.50 13.03
CA VAL A 77 26.24 19.57 13.71
C VAL A 77 25.38 20.81 13.66
N GLN A 78 25.12 21.39 14.83
CA GLN A 78 24.46 22.67 14.96
C GLN A 78 25.48 23.79 14.84
N ILE A 79 25.21 24.79 14.01
CA ILE A 79 26.05 25.99 13.88
C ILE A 79 25.53 27.01 14.89
N GLU A 80 26.38 27.46 15.82
CA GLU A 80 25.98 28.27 16.99
C GLU A 80 25.32 29.63 16.65
N LYS A 81 25.48 30.17 15.45
CA LYS A 81 24.98 31.50 15.05
C LYS A 81 23.83 31.49 14.05
N ALA A 82 23.44 30.34 13.54
CA ALA A 82 22.30 30.22 12.64
C ALA A 82 21.42 29.10 13.17
N ASP A 83 20.10 29.29 13.19
CA ASP A 83 19.15 28.21 13.44
C ASP A 83 19.19 27.10 12.38
N GLU A 84 20.25 27.05 11.61
CA GLU A 84 20.54 26.07 10.58
C GLU A 84 21.21 24.85 11.23
N CYS A 85 20.54 23.71 11.12
CA CYS A 85 21.16 22.43 11.36
C CYS A 85 21.55 21.80 10.02
N ILE A 86 22.81 21.43 9.91
CA ILE A 86 23.34 20.71 8.74
C ILE A 86 23.86 19.35 9.20
N ALA A 87 23.78 18.37 8.33
CA ALA A 87 24.37 17.06 8.55
C ALA A 87 25.59 16.86 7.68
N PHE A 88 26.57 16.19 8.25
CA PHE A 88 27.77 15.75 7.54
C PHE A 88 27.81 14.23 7.55
N LEU A 89 28.09 13.63 6.40
CA LEU A 89 28.43 12.23 6.34
C LEU A 89 29.84 12.03 6.93
N LEU A 90 30.04 10.94 7.67
CA LEU A 90 31.34 10.69 8.31
C LEU A 90 32.41 10.45 7.24
N PRO A 91 33.45 11.25 7.21
CA PRO A 91 34.49 11.16 6.16
C PRO A 91 35.52 10.07 6.48
N VAL A 92 35.04 8.89 6.87
CA VAL A 92 35.90 7.76 7.24
C VAL A 92 35.98 6.80 6.06
N LYS A 93 37.19 6.35 5.75
CA LYS A 93 37.42 5.37 4.67
C LYS A 93 37.19 3.94 5.15
N PRO A 94 36.76 3.01 4.29
CA PRO A 94 36.58 1.60 4.64
C PRO A 94 37.83 0.97 5.28
N MET A 95 39.04 1.41 4.94
CA MET A 95 40.29 0.93 5.54
C MET A 95 40.34 1.08 7.07
N TYR A 96 39.60 2.05 7.65
CA TYR A 96 39.49 2.17 9.11
C TYR A 96 38.97 0.86 9.74
N PHE A 97 38.04 0.21 9.05
CA PHE A 97 37.39 -1.00 9.52
C PHE A 97 38.22 -2.29 9.32
N ASP A 98 39.38 -2.21 8.69
CA ASP A 98 40.40 -3.26 8.75
C ASP A 98 40.98 -3.40 10.16
N PHE A 99 40.94 -2.34 10.95
CA PHE A 99 41.54 -2.24 12.27
C PHE A 99 40.53 -2.16 13.41
N PHE A 100 39.39 -1.52 13.16
CA PHE A 100 38.38 -1.18 14.15
C PHE A 100 36.98 -1.54 13.65
N THR A 101 36.06 -1.65 14.61
CA THR A 101 34.66 -1.91 14.31
C THR A 101 33.87 -0.58 14.25
N VAL A 102 32.65 -0.64 13.73
CA VAL A 102 31.69 0.48 13.83
C VAL A 102 31.42 0.85 15.29
N LYS A 103 31.38 -0.14 16.19
CA LYS A 103 31.22 0.11 17.62
C LYS A 103 32.38 0.91 18.21
N ASP A 104 33.62 0.66 17.75
CA ASP A 104 34.77 1.44 18.17
C ASP A 104 34.67 2.88 17.64
N LEU A 105 34.25 3.07 16.37
CA LEU A 105 34.06 4.39 15.77
C LEU A 105 33.02 5.23 16.53
N CYS A 106 31.90 4.61 16.89
CA CYS A 106 30.80 5.26 17.64
C CYS A 106 31.08 5.35 19.15
N GLY A 107 32.17 4.80 19.62
CA GLY A 107 32.55 4.74 21.01
C GLY A 107 33.25 5.99 21.55
N VAL A 108 33.78 5.85 22.75
CA VAL A 108 34.53 6.90 23.43
C VAL A 108 35.89 6.37 23.87
N MET A 109 36.87 7.27 23.97
CA MET A 109 38.19 7.00 24.52
C MET A 109 38.11 6.87 26.04
N PRO A 110 39.17 6.37 26.74
CA PRO A 110 39.16 6.18 28.18
C PRO A 110 38.92 7.48 29.00
N ASP A 111 39.22 8.64 28.42
CA ASP A 111 38.94 9.95 29.01
C ASP A 111 37.54 10.51 28.71
N GLY A 112 36.68 9.71 28.07
CA GLY A 112 35.31 10.07 27.73
C GLY A 112 35.15 10.86 26.44
N LYS A 113 36.21 11.19 25.71
CA LYS A 113 36.10 11.87 24.40
C LYS A 113 35.62 10.90 23.33
N LYS A 114 34.80 11.38 22.40
CA LYS A 114 34.31 10.56 21.25
C LYS A 114 35.48 10.12 20.36
N THR A 115 35.40 8.92 19.83
CA THR A 115 36.38 8.39 18.85
C THR A 115 36.45 9.27 17.62
N ILE A 116 35.31 9.68 17.08
CA ILE A 116 35.24 10.67 16.00
C ILE A 116 34.38 11.86 16.44
N GLU A 117 34.85 13.05 16.12
CA GLU A 117 34.18 14.30 16.51
C GLU A 117 34.29 15.31 15.36
N LEU A 118 33.17 15.95 15.07
CA LEU A 118 33.05 16.99 14.05
C LEU A 118 32.77 18.32 14.77
N HIS A 119 33.50 19.35 14.36
CA HIS A 119 33.31 20.70 14.86
C HIS A 119 33.30 21.68 13.68
N VAL A 120 32.28 22.55 13.62
CA VAL A 120 32.16 23.58 12.58
C VAL A 120 32.43 24.95 13.21
N ASN A 121 33.39 25.68 12.65
CA ASN A 121 33.72 27.01 13.10
C ASN A 121 32.86 28.09 12.40
N GLU A 122 33.04 29.36 12.81
CA GLU A 122 32.30 30.51 12.27
C GLU A 122 32.49 30.69 10.74
N ASP A 123 33.64 30.31 10.21
CA ASP A 123 33.99 30.41 8.78
C ASP A 123 33.46 29.22 7.98
N ARG A 124 32.62 28.37 8.59
CA ARG A 124 32.08 27.12 8.02
C ARG A 124 33.16 26.11 7.63
N GLU A 125 34.37 26.22 8.23
CA GLU A 125 35.37 25.18 8.19
C GLU A 125 34.95 24.02 9.10
N VAL A 126 35.05 22.80 8.60
CA VAL A 126 34.70 21.58 9.36
C VAL A 126 36.00 20.93 9.83
N ARG A 127 36.19 20.90 11.12
CA ARG A 127 37.26 20.17 11.77
C ARG A 127 36.82 18.80 12.18
N VAL A 128 37.41 17.76 11.63
CA VAL A 128 37.17 16.37 12.00
C VAL A 128 38.38 15.88 12.81
N THR A 129 38.12 15.40 14.00
CA THR A 129 39.09 14.77 14.88
C THR A 129 38.79 13.30 15.00
N LEU A 130 39.69 12.43 14.52
CA LEU A 130 39.61 10.99 14.67
C LEU A 130 40.67 10.54 15.69
N ARG A 131 40.26 9.85 16.72
CA ARG A 131 41.13 9.36 17.80
C ARG A 131 41.39 7.87 17.59
N ILE A 132 42.69 7.54 17.47
CA ILE A 132 43.15 6.16 17.31
C ILE A 132 43.83 5.71 18.60
N PRO A 133 43.31 4.66 19.26
CA PRO A 133 43.89 4.17 20.50
C PRO A 133 45.29 3.58 20.25
N ILE A 134 46.24 3.97 21.12
CA ILE A 134 47.62 3.46 21.11
C ILE A 134 47.97 2.95 22.51
N ARG A 135 48.83 1.94 22.56
CA ARG A 135 49.35 1.45 23.82
C ARG A 135 50.72 2.11 24.07
N GLY A 136 50.86 2.76 25.20
CA GLY A 136 52.08 3.33 25.66
C GLY A 136 52.29 3.08 27.16
N ASN A 137 53.50 2.66 27.58
CA ASN A 137 53.90 2.48 28.98
C ASN A 137 52.86 1.83 29.93
N GLY A 138 52.17 0.80 29.46
CA GLY A 138 51.17 0.07 30.27
C GLY A 138 49.76 0.66 30.28
N SER A 139 49.52 1.85 29.75
CA SER A 139 48.21 2.49 29.61
C SER A 139 47.79 2.62 28.16
N VAL A 140 46.47 2.67 27.95
CA VAL A 140 45.87 2.97 26.64
C VAL A 140 45.76 4.49 26.55
N SER A 141 46.38 5.07 25.58
CA SER A 141 46.20 6.45 25.16
C SER A 141 45.72 6.50 23.71
N TYR A 142 45.57 7.67 23.14
CA TYR A 142 45.19 7.81 21.73
C TYR A 142 46.00 8.88 21.01
N MET A 143 46.11 8.75 19.73
CA MET A 143 46.54 9.83 18.83
C MET A 143 45.35 10.50 18.19
N GLU A 144 45.40 11.82 18.09
CA GLU A 144 44.39 12.61 17.40
C GLU A 144 44.87 12.86 15.95
N TYR A 145 44.10 12.43 15.01
CA TYR A 145 44.22 12.76 13.61
C TYR A 145 43.20 13.85 13.28
N VAL A 146 43.68 15.04 12.98
CA VAL A 146 42.85 16.21 12.73
C VAL A 146 42.92 16.56 11.24
N ARG A 147 41.73 16.61 10.60
CA ARG A 147 41.61 17.10 9.22
C ARG A 147 40.62 18.25 9.19
N LYS A 148 40.96 19.30 8.47
CA LYS A 148 40.14 20.47 8.23
C LYS A 148 39.65 20.47 6.79
N TYR A 149 38.35 20.68 6.63
CA TYR A 149 37.70 20.77 5.34
C TYR A 149 37.16 22.19 5.16
N SER A 150 37.44 22.80 4.02
CA SER A 150 36.99 24.15 3.73
C SER A 150 36.79 24.34 2.23
N ASN A 151 35.90 25.21 1.85
CA ASN A 151 35.72 25.64 0.46
C ASN A 151 36.68 26.81 0.11
N ASN A 152 37.37 27.35 1.10
CA ASN A 152 38.38 28.38 0.88
C ASN A 152 39.68 27.76 0.35
N LYS A 153 39.93 27.89 -0.96
CA LYS A 153 41.07 27.29 -1.65
C LYS A 153 42.44 27.82 -1.15
N SER A 154 42.48 28.94 -0.41
CA SER A 154 43.72 29.50 0.11
C SER A 154 44.21 28.81 1.41
N GLU A 155 43.31 28.09 2.10
CA GLU A 155 43.61 27.55 3.45
C GLU A 155 43.58 26.04 3.55
N SER A 156 42.92 25.33 2.60
CA SER A 156 42.77 23.89 2.68
C SER A 156 42.76 23.23 1.31
N ILE A 157 43.45 22.10 1.24
CA ILE A 157 43.41 21.19 0.09
C ILE A 157 42.20 20.27 0.10
N TYR A 158 41.46 20.26 1.23
CA TYR A 158 40.33 19.38 1.46
C TYR A 158 39.02 20.15 1.38
N GLY A 159 38.11 19.66 0.51
CA GLY A 159 36.86 20.35 0.17
C GLY A 159 35.67 19.92 0.96
N ILE A 160 34.60 20.71 0.86
CA ILE A 160 33.26 20.35 1.30
C ILE A 160 32.41 20.17 0.04
N THR A 161 31.79 18.99 -0.08
CA THR A 161 30.90 18.67 -1.19
C THR A 161 29.47 18.66 -0.69
N LYS A 162 28.65 19.59 -1.15
CA LYS A 162 27.22 19.62 -0.83
C LYS A 162 26.46 18.74 -1.80
N ILE A 163 25.55 17.93 -1.29
CA ILE A 163 24.55 17.19 -2.05
C ILE A 163 23.16 17.50 -1.54
N ASP A 164 22.18 17.38 -2.41
CA ASP A 164 20.76 17.42 -2.06
C ASP A 164 20.12 16.11 -2.49
N ALA A 165 19.88 15.25 -1.50
CA ALA A 165 19.36 13.93 -1.73
C ALA A 165 18.42 13.52 -0.59
N THR A 166 17.42 12.71 -0.93
CA THR A 166 16.51 12.08 0.02
C THR A 166 16.67 10.57 -0.06
N GLY A 167 16.74 9.93 1.08
CA GLY A 167 16.88 8.50 1.15
C GLY A 167 16.13 7.88 2.31
N ILE A 168 15.80 6.61 2.16
CA ILE A 168 15.20 5.77 3.20
C ILE A 168 15.95 4.46 3.30
N LEU A 169 15.91 3.87 4.50
CA LEU A 169 16.38 2.51 4.77
C LEU A 169 15.30 1.77 5.57
N MET A 170 14.95 0.56 5.16
CA MET A 170 13.96 -0.29 5.80
C MET A 170 14.36 -1.76 5.78
N PRO A 171 14.11 -2.52 6.84
CA PRO A 171 13.80 -2.09 8.20
C PRO A 171 15.06 -1.60 8.92
N ASN A 172 14.91 -0.85 10.03
CA ASN A 172 16.02 -0.44 10.87
C ASN A 172 16.28 -1.48 11.97
N VAL A 173 16.57 -2.72 11.57
CA VAL A 173 16.70 -3.89 12.44
C VAL A 173 18.02 -4.60 12.18
N GLU A 174 18.72 -4.99 13.25
CA GLU A 174 19.87 -5.88 13.19
C GLU A 174 19.39 -7.34 13.15
N PHE A 175 19.71 -8.06 12.09
CA PHE A 175 19.39 -9.49 11.96
C PHE A 175 20.50 -10.35 12.52
N ASP A 176 20.15 -11.50 13.10
CA ASP A 176 21.11 -12.44 13.68
C ASP A 176 21.90 -13.21 12.61
N SER A 177 21.29 -13.44 11.44
CA SER A 177 21.94 -14.16 10.32
C SER A 177 21.80 -13.40 9.00
N ASP A 178 22.69 -13.68 8.04
CA ASP A 178 22.59 -13.16 6.68
C ASP A 178 21.39 -13.72 5.94
N ASP A 179 20.94 -14.93 6.29
CA ASP A 179 19.78 -15.56 5.66
C ASP A 179 18.47 -14.88 5.97
N GLU A 180 18.42 -14.18 7.11
CA GLU A 180 17.25 -13.38 7.51
C GLU A 180 17.35 -11.94 7.08
N ALA A 181 18.53 -11.48 6.70
CA ALA A 181 18.74 -10.08 6.37
C ALA A 181 18.08 -9.72 5.04
N TYR A 182 17.21 -8.75 5.09
CA TYR A 182 16.54 -8.20 3.93
C TYR A 182 16.26 -6.72 4.15
N TYR A 183 17.07 -5.89 3.50
CA TYR A 183 17.00 -4.43 3.62
C TYR A 183 16.66 -3.80 2.28
N THR A 184 15.85 -2.77 2.31
CA THR A 184 15.59 -1.93 1.17
C THR A 184 16.06 -0.53 1.46
N ALA A 185 16.85 0.03 0.56
CA ALA A 185 17.21 1.42 0.56
C ALA A 185 16.75 2.09 -0.73
N ALA A 186 16.24 3.30 -0.62
CA ALA A 186 15.93 4.14 -1.77
C ALA A 186 16.65 5.46 -1.64
N LEU A 187 17.20 5.96 -2.75
CA LEU A 187 17.89 7.23 -2.83
C LEU A 187 17.39 8.01 -4.04
N VAL A 188 16.99 9.26 -3.80
CA VAL A 188 16.66 10.22 -4.86
C VAL A 188 17.45 11.49 -4.65
N SER A 189 18.14 11.93 -5.68
CA SER A 189 18.81 13.23 -5.71
C SER A 189 18.11 14.15 -6.70
N THR A 190 17.95 15.40 -6.31
CA THR A 190 17.54 16.50 -7.20
C THR A 190 18.75 17.17 -7.89
N ASP A 191 19.96 16.79 -7.50
CA ASP A 191 21.20 17.32 -8.03
C ASP A 191 21.56 16.61 -9.34
N ASN A 192 21.20 17.21 -10.46
CA ASN A 192 21.37 16.64 -11.80
C ASN A 192 22.84 16.48 -12.20
N ASP A 193 23.74 17.21 -11.54
CA ASP A 193 25.16 17.25 -11.92
C ASP A 193 26.00 16.22 -11.17
N LYS A 194 25.43 15.52 -10.18
CA LYS A 194 26.16 14.59 -9.33
C LYS A 194 25.58 13.19 -9.38
N ASP A 195 26.43 12.26 -9.75
CA ASP A 195 26.11 10.84 -9.65
C ASP A 195 26.28 10.40 -8.19
N ILE A 196 25.18 9.99 -7.55
CA ILE A 196 25.18 9.55 -6.14
C ILE A 196 24.79 8.08 -6.10
N ASP A 197 25.59 7.28 -5.42
CA ASP A 197 25.35 5.85 -5.29
C ASP A 197 25.55 5.35 -3.85
N LEU A 198 24.85 4.27 -3.51
CA LEU A 198 24.93 3.61 -2.21
C LEU A 198 25.70 2.30 -2.31
N GLU A 199 26.63 2.11 -1.41
CA GLU A 199 27.36 0.87 -1.21
C GLU A 199 27.21 0.42 0.24
N PHE A 200 27.06 -0.89 0.43
CA PHE A 200 26.89 -1.50 1.74
C PHE A 200 28.14 -2.24 2.13
N TYR A 201 28.58 -2.06 3.37
CA TYR A 201 29.82 -2.61 3.88
C TYR A 201 29.62 -3.40 5.17
N LYS A 202 30.38 -4.49 5.31
CA LYS A 202 30.54 -5.21 6.55
C LYS A 202 32.02 -5.23 6.90
N GLY A 203 32.40 -4.54 7.96
CA GLY A 203 33.79 -4.21 8.20
C GLY A 203 34.34 -3.40 7.03
N SER A 204 35.50 -3.78 6.52
CA SER A 204 36.10 -3.15 5.31
C SER A 204 35.62 -3.76 4.00
N SER A 205 34.81 -4.81 4.03
CA SER A 205 34.39 -5.55 2.86
C SER A 205 33.11 -5.02 2.25
N PHE A 206 33.16 -4.70 0.97
CA PHE A 206 31.99 -4.34 0.18
C PHE A 206 31.09 -5.56 -0.02
N ILE A 207 29.77 -5.36 0.15
CA ILE A 207 28.77 -6.41 -0.07
C ILE A 207 28.36 -6.41 -1.54
N THR A 208 28.57 -7.53 -2.21
CA THR A 208 28.24 -7.70 -3.63
C THR A 208 26.83 -8.24 -3.87
N ASP A 209 26.23 -8.90 -2.88
CA ASP A 209 24.86 -9.44 -2.95
C ASP A 209 23.82 -8.32 -2.76
N ILE A 210 23.84 -7.38 -3.66
CA ILE A 210 22.88 -6.29 -3.75
C ILE A 210 22.25 -6.28 -5.13
N THR A 211 20.97 -5.97 -5.17
CA THR A 211 20.25 -5.73 -6.42
C THR A 211 19.85 -4.28 -6.48
N LYS A 212 20.23 -3.61 -7.55
CA LYS A 212 19.90 -2.20 -7.78
C LYS A 212 18.93 -2.08 -8.95
N ALA A 213 17.95 -1.22 -8.82
CA ALA A 213 17.08 -0.77 -9.91
C ALA A 213 17.00 0.75 -9.89
N SER A 214 17.07 1.36 -11.06
CA SER A 214 16.76 2.77 -11.20
C SER A 214 15.40 2.91 -11.86
N ARG A 215 14.60 3.86 -11.38
CA ARG A 215 13.40 4.27 -12.05
C ARG A 215 13.67 5.54 -12.84
N THR A 216 13.71 5.39 -14.15
CA THR A 216 13.82 6.52 -15.07
C THR A 216 12.47 6.74 -15.73
N THR A 217 11.93 7.93 -15.62
CA THR A 217 10.65 8.31 -16.23
C THR A 217 10.81 9.03 -17.55
N SER A 218 11.99 9.61 -17.83
CA SER A 218 12.33 10.29 -19.09
C SER A 218 13.82 10.35 -19.29
N GLU A 219 14.27 10.78 -20.46
CA GLU A 219 15.68 10.99 -20.78
C GLU A 219 16.34 12.05 -19.89
N ASP A 220 15.55 12.94 -19.28
CA ASP A 220 16.01 14.02 -18.41
C ASP A 220 16.11 13.67 -16.92
N VAL A 221 15.87 12.43 -16.55
CA VAL A 221 15.88 12.04 -15.13
C VAL A 221 17.27 11.65 -14.67
N THR A 222 17.64 12.22 -13.56
CA THR A 222 18.91 12.05 -12.88
C THR A 222 19.25 10.58 -12.65
N LYS A 223 20.50 10.23 -12.90
CA LYS A 223 21.07 8.90 -12.64
C LYS A 223 21.01 8.46 -11.18
N SER A 224 20.61 9.34 -10.29
CA SER A 224 20.66 9.17 -8.83
C SER A 224 19.38 8.65 -8.21
N GLN A 225 18.43 8.13 -9.00
CA GLN A 225 17.21 7.51 -8.48
C GLN A 225 17.39 6.01 -8.44
N THR A 226 17.81 5.51 -7.30
CA THR A 226 18.12 4.09 -7.15
C THR A 226 17.35 3.46 -6.01
N TYR A 227 16.94 2.22 -6.24
CA TYR A 227 16.39 1.31 -5.24
C TYR A 227 17.37 0.17 -5.09
N THR A 228 17.79 -0.07 -3.88
CA THR A 228 18.77 -1.08 -3.55
C THR A 228 18.18 -2.09 -2.60
N LEU A 229 18.28 -3.36 -2.97
CA LEU A 229 17.94 -4.47 -2.13
C LEU A 229 19.23 -5.13 -1.66
N ALA A 230 19.48 -5.12 -0.35
CA ALA A 230 20.58 -5.82 0.27
C ALA A 230 20.05 -7.04 1.05
N GLN A 231 20.54 -8.22 0.68
CA GLN A 231 20.14 -9.50 1.29
C GLN A 231 21.22 -10.04 2.24
N LYS A 232 22.02 -9.15 2.78
CA LYS A 232 23.06 -9.48 3.77
C LYS A 232 23.12 -8.41 4.85
N ARG A 233 23.59 -8.79 6.00
CA ARG A 233 23.86 -7.85 7.10
C ARG A 233 25.01 -6.93 6.70
N PHE A 234 24.90 -5.69 7.06
CA PHE A 234 25.91 -4.66 6.85
C PHE A 234 26.08 -3.83 8.11
N ASP A 235 27.22 -3.15 8.21
CA ASP A 235 27.57 -2.33 9.35
C ASP A 235 27.37 -0.84 9.08
N TYR A 236 27.57 -0.42 7.83
CA TYR A 236 27.39 0.97 7.40
C TYR A 236 27.12 1.08 5.90
N ILE A 237 26.59 2.23 5.52
CA ILE A 237 26.35 2.59 4.13
C ILE A 237 27.38 3.66 3.73
N ARG A 238 28.05 3.47 2.62
CA ARG A 238 28.90 4.46 1.98
C ARG A 238 28.13 5.14 0.86
N VAL A 239 28.00 6.45 0.97
CA VAL A 239 27.41 7.31 -0.05
C VAL A 239 28.52 7.85 -0.92
N ASN A 240 28.60 7.38 -2.16
CA ASN A 240 29.54 7.86 -3.14
C ASN A 240 28.96 9.04 -3.90
N VAL A 241 29.71 10.10 -4.07
CA VAL A 241 29.32 11.30 -4.82
C VAL A 241 30.29 11.47 -5.99
N GLY A 242 29.89 11.03 -7.15
CA GLY A 242 30.80 10.87 -8.29
C GLY A 242 31.96 9.93 -7.95
N ASN A 243 33.09 10.12 -8.64
CA ASN A 243 34.26 9.27 -8.47
C ASN A 243 35.28 9.80 -7.42
N ARG A 244 34.96 10.86 -6.70
CA ARG A 244 35.98 11.60 -5.90
C ARG A 244 35.63 11.83 -4.45
N CYS A 245 34.36 11.74 -4.09
CA CYS A 245 33.88 12.05 -2.75
C CYS A 245 33.03 10.91 -2.22
N ALA A 246 33.19 10.62 -0.95
CA ALA A 246 32.28 9.70 -0.27
C ALA A 246 32.13 10.08 1.21
N GLY A 247 31.08 9.58 1.82
CA GLY A 247 30.87 9.67 3.26
C GLY A 247 30.08 8.49 3.77
N LEU A 248 30.19 8.20 5.05
CA LEU A 248 29.53 7.06 5.69
C LEU A 248 28.29 7.49 6.45
N ILE A 249 27.30 6.63 6.42
CA ILE A 249 26.14 6.64 7.30
C ILE A 249 26.16 5.35 8.09
N VAL A 250 26.16 5.46 9.41
CA VAL A 250 26.12 4.33 10.33
C VAL A 250 24.72 4.22 10.90
N PRO A 251 23.90 3.23 10.50
CA PRO A 251 22.56 3.07 11.05
C PRO A 251 22.60 2.55 12.48
N HIS A 252 21.67 3.03 13.30
CA HIS A 252 21.41 2.50 14.64
C HIS A 252 20.40 1.36 14.54
N LEU A 253 20.85 0.20 14.10
CA LEU A 253 20.02 -0.97 13.95
C LEU A 253 19.56 -1.51 15.31
N LYS A 254 18.27 -1.77 15.45
CA LYS A 254 17.67 -2.37 16.65
C LYS A 254 17.67 -3.89 16.54
N LYS A 255 17.99 -4.55 17.66
CA LYS A 255 17.87 -6.02 17.73
C LYS A 255 16.39 -6.42 17.70
N ASN A 256 16.08 -7.43 16.90
CA ASN A 256 14.81 -8.13 16.95
C ASN A 256 14.94 -9.31 17.94
N SER A 257 14.12 -9.33 18.96
CA SER A 257 14.11 -10.43 19.95
C SER A 257 13.24 -11.62 19.54
N ALA A 258 12.48 -11.49 18.44
CA ALA A 258 11.62 -12.52 17.86
C ALA A 258 10.68 -13.22 18.87
N VAL A 259 10.08 -12.47 19.79
CA VAL A 259 9.22 -13.01 20.86
C VAL A 259 7.73 -12.86 20.56
N ASN A 260 7.34 -11.84 19.82
CA ASN A 260 5.93 -11.54 19.54
C ASN A 260 5.42 -12.36 18.34
N VAL A 261 4.17 -12.78 18.41
CA VAL A 261 3.50 -13.52 17.34
C VAL A 261 2.41 -12.65 16.75
N PHE A 262 2.49 -12.42 15.44
CA PHE A 262 1.56 -11.58 14.71
C PHE A 262 0.62 -12.40 13.83
N GLU A 263 -0.62 -11.93 13.73
CA GLU A 263 -1.59 -12.39 12.74
C GLU A 263 -2.04 -11.22 11.89
N PHE A 264 -2.03 -11.40 10.57
CA PHE A 264 -2.49 -10.43 9.59
C PHE A 264 -3.65 -10.99 8.80
N ALA A 265 -4.60 -10.13 8.45
CA ALA A 265 -5.67 -10.42 7.52
C ALA A 265 -5.65 -9.40 6.40
N ILE A 266 -5.66 -9.89 5.14
CA ILE A 266 -5.49 -9.07 3.96
C ILE A 266 -6.66 -9.28 3.02
N ASP A 267 -7.50 -8.28 2.91
CA ASP A 267 -8.56 -8.24 1.89
C ASP A 267 -8.01 -7.60 0.62
N LEU A 268 -7.51 -8.44 -0.30
CA LEU A 268 -7.11 -8.05 -1.65
C LEU A 268 -8.38 -7.92 -2.51
N GLY A 269 -9.01 -6.76 -2.47
CA GLY A 269 -10.18 -6.46 -3.29
C GLY A 269 -9.82 -6.10 -4.74
N THR A 270 -10.82 -6.12 -5.61
CA THR A 270 -10.66 -5.71 -7.03
C THR A 270 -10.22 -4.25 -7.15
N SER A 271 -10.79 -3.37 -6.33
CA SER A 271 -10.53 -1.93 -6.38
C SER A 271 -9.69 -1.42 -5.22
N TYR A 272 -9.83 -2.01 -4.03
CA TYR A 272 -9.15 -1.58 -2.80
C TYR A 272 -8.65 -2.77 -2.02
N THR A 273 -7.45 -2.62 -1.44
CA THR A 273 -6.85 -3.57 -0.50
C THR A 273 -6.90 -3.01 0.91
N HIS A 274 -7.26 -3.84 1.88
CA HIS A 274 -7.22 -3.53 3.31
C HIS A 274 -6.42 -4.56 4.08
N ILE A 275 -5.76 -4.13 5.14
CA ILE A 275 -4.99 -5.01 6.04
C ILE A 275 -5.35 -4.66 7.48
N GLU A 276 -5.73 -5.67 8.25
CA GLU A 276 -5.81 -5.63 9.70
C GLU A 276 -4.76 -6.55 10.30
N PHE A 277 -4.31 -6.24 11.51
CA PHE A 277 -3.38 -7.09 12.23
C PHE A 277 -3.64 -7.06 13.74
N LYS A 278 -3.13 -8.07 14.41
CA LYS A 278 -3.05 -8.13 15.87
C LYS A 278 -1.83 -8.91 16.31
N GLU A 279 -1.34 -8.62 17.51
CA GLU A 279 -0.50 -9.54 18.24
C GLU A 279 -1.38 -10.64 18.87
N LYS A 280 -0.83 -11.82 19.05
CA LYS A 280 -1.60 -12.96 19.61
C LYS A 280 -2.19 -12.66 20.99
N SER A 281 -1.57 -11.76 21.75
CA SER A 281 -2.03 -11.27 23.05
C SER A 281 -3.17 -10.25 22.94
N ASP A 282 -3.38 -9.62 21.77
CA ASP A 282 -4.36 -8.56 21.60
C ASP A 282 -5.78 -9.12 21.53
N ALA A 283 -6.73 -8.46 22.19
CA ALA A 283 -8.12 -8.81 22.13
C ALA A 283 -8.78 -8.36 20.81
N GLU A 284 -8.34 -7.23 20.28
CA GLU A 284 -8.89 -6.63 19.06
C GLU A 284 -7.80 -6.41 18.01
N SER A 285 -8.19 -6.45 16.73
CA SER A 285 -7.31 -6.11 15.62
C SER A 285 -7.26 -4.59 15.38
N ARG A 286 -6.21 -4.17 14.69
CA ARG A 286 -5.97 -2.79 14.30
C ARG A 286 -5.71 -2.71 12.80
N ALA A 287 -6.15 -1.64 12.16
CA ALA A 287 -5.77 -1.36 10.79
C ALA A 287 -4.26 -1.24 10.66
N PHE A 288 -3.71 -1.78 9.58
CA PHE A 288 -2.28 -1.72 9.33
C PHE A 288 -1.82 -0.28 9.17
N ALA A 289 -0.92 0.14 10.04
CA ALA A 289 -0.26 1.42 10.01
C ALA A 289 1.14 1.27 10.60
N TYR A 290 2.01 2.21 10.30
CA TYR A 290 3.29 2.33 10.96
C TYR A 290 3.17 3.35 12.10
N ASP A 291 3.57 2.94 13.30
CA ASP A 291 3.59 3.81 14.46
C ASP A 291 4.93 4.56 14.54
N GLU A 292 4.92 5.79 15.02
CA GLU A 292 6.15 6.57 15.28
C GLU A 292 7.15 5.90 16.20
N THR A 293 6.64 5.16 17.17
CA THR A 293 7.48 4.47 18.14
C THR A 293 8.17 3.26 17.54
N GLU A 294 7.61 2.76 16.42
CA GLU A 294 8.20 1.70 15.65
C GLU A 294 9.37 2.28 14.86
N SER A 295 10.57 1.98 15.25
CA SER A 295 11.77 2.37 14.50
C SER A 295 11.89 1.57 13.21
N MET A 296 10.85 1.59 12.42
CA MET A 296 10.74 0.75 11.24
C MET A 296 11.34 1.39 10.02
N MET A 297 11.28 2.72 9.95
CA MET A 297 11.86 3.49 8.87
C MET A 297 12.91 4.44 9.42
N SER A 298 14.06 4.42 8.79
CA SER A 298 15.12 5.40 9.02
C SER A 298 15.28 6.24 7.77
N GLU A 299 15.06 7.52 7.90
CA GLU A 299 15.28 8.47 6.83
C GLU A 299 16.74 8.90 6.85
N MET A 300 17.43 8.74 5.73
CA MET A 300 18.86 9.10 5.64
C MET A 300 19.04 10.61 5.53
N PHE A 301 18.15 11.27 4.80
CA PHE A 301 18.19 12.71 4.60
C PHE A 301 16.77 13.25 4.72
N LEU A 302 16.49 13.92 5.82
CA LEU A 302 15.20 14.53 6.05
C LEU A 302 15.33 16.04 5.90
N PRO A 303 14.58 16.71 4.99
CA PRO A 303 14.59 18.15 4.95
C PRO A 303 14.04 18.71 6.25
N LEU A 304 14.76 19.70 6.77
CA LEU A 304 14.28 20.50 7.88
C LEU A 304 13.26 21.53 7.38
N PHE A 305 12.51 22.07 8.34
CA PHE A 305 11.71 23.25 8.10
C PHE A 305 12.59 24.38 7.57
N VAL A 306 12.24 24.89 6.39
CA VAL A 306 12.89 26.06 5.82
C VAL A 306 12.10 27.30 6.20
N GLU A 307 12.74 28.25 6.86
CA GLU A 307 12.16 29.58 7.01
C GLU A 307 12.20 30.32 5.66
N LYS A 308 11.04 30.53 5.07
CA LYS A 308 10.88 31.40 3.92
C LYS A 308 10.05 32.62 4.37
N ASN A 309 10.65 33.81 4.34
CA ASN A 309 10.01 35.08 4.73
C ASN A 309 9.52 35.15 6.21
N GLY A 310 10.30 34.63 7.16
CA GLY A 310 9.97 34.69 8.59
C GLY A 310 8.81 33.77 8.99
N LYS A 311 8.41 32.83 8.12
CA LYS A 311 7.45 31.78 8.44
C LYS A 311 8.16 30.43 8.29
N SER A 312 8.14 29.64 9.35
CA SER A 312 8.53 28.24 9.27
C SER A 312 7.56 27.54 8.32
N MET A 313 8.01 27.28 7.12
CA MET A 313 7.28 26.47 6.16
C MET A 313 7.83 25.06 6.24
N GLN A 314 6.96 24.12 6.58
CA GLN A 314 7.25 22.74 6.29
C GLN A 314 7.54 22.63 4.80
N TRP A 315 8.67 22.06 4.46
CA TRP A 315 8.92 21.68 3.08
C TRP A 315 7.72 20.89 2.62
N ASP A 316 7.07 21.36 1.58
CA ASP A 316 5.98 20.61 1.00
C ASP A 316 6.62 19.40 0.32
N LEU A 317 6.67 18.31 1.07
CA LEU A 317 7.23 17.03 0.64
C LEU A 317 6.65 16.57 -0.71
N LEU A 318 5.50 17.13 -1.06
CA LEU A 318 4.79 16.84 -2.29
C LEU A 318 5.34 17.60 -3.51
N ASP A 319 5.98 18.77 -3.34
CA ASP A 319 6.39 19.60 -4.47
C ASP A 319 7.78 19.27 -5.02
N GLU A 320 8.71 18.84 -4.18
CA GLU A 320 10.11 18.68 -4.59
C GLU A 320 10.67 17.26 -4.41
N ARG A 321 9.86 16.30 -3.88
CA ARG A 321 10.21 14.88 -3.81
C ARG A 321 9.36 14.06 -4.74
N PRO A 322 9.73 14.02 -5.99
CA PRO A 322 8.83 13.48 -6.99
C PRO A 322 8.62 11.99 -6.95
N PHE A 323 9.44 11.22 -6.28
CA PHE A 323 9.49 9.80 -6.56
C PHE A 323 9.34 8.89 -5.36
N ILE A 324 10.04 9.08 -4.25
CA ILE A 324 10.02 8.14 -3.14
C ILE A 324 8.65 8.08 -2.46
N GLU A 325 7.98 9.22 -2.32
CA GLU A 325 6.71 9.29 -1.61
C GLU A 325 5.49 9.01 -2.49
N LYS A 326 5.59 9.27 -3.79
CA LYS A 326 4.46 9.15 -4.71
C LYS A 326 4.33 7.79 -5.36
N ASP A 327 5.44 7.13 -5.55
CA ASP A 327 5.49 5.96 -6.41
C ASP A 327 5.68 4.67 -5.67
N TYR A 328 5.92 4.73 -4.35
CA TYR A 328 6.46 3.59 -3.65
C TYR A 328 5.95 3.47 -2.26
N LEU A 329 6.54 2.51 -1.56
CA LEU A 329 6.33 2.34 -0.15
C LEU A 329 6.30 3.69 0.51
N PRO A 330 5.17 4.03 1.09
CA PRO A 330 5.07 5.25 1.84
C PRO A 330 6.14 5.25 2.93
N VAL A 331 6.85 6.33 3.04
CA VAL A 331 7.81 6.58 4.13
C VAL A 331 7.10 6.48 5.47
N SER A 332 5.81 6.79 5.47
CA SER A 332 4.92 6.59 6.61
C SER A 332 3.54 6.14 6.13
N LEU A 333 2.99 5.13 6.78
CA LEU A 333 1.60 4.71 6.65
C LEU A 333 0.85 5.13 7.90
N GLY A 334 -0.31 5.74 7.74
CA GLY A 334 -1.12 6.21 8.85
C GLY A 334 -0.87 7.68 9.20
N LYS A 335 -1.09 8.06 10.45
CA LYS A 335 -0.88 9.44 10.89
C LYS A 335 0.60 9.75 11.01
N ASP A 336 1.07 10.77 10.31
CA ASP A 336 2.42 11.28 10.49
C ASP A 336 2.46 12.19 11.72
N SER A 337 2.81 11.61 12.81
CA SER A 337 3.00 12.30 14.08
C SER A 337 4.25 13.20 14.10
N ARG A 338 5.18 13.00 13.17
CA ARG A 338 6.35 13.91 13.00
C ARG A 338 5.94 15.29 12.52
N ASN A 339 4.81 15.39 11.89
CA ASN A 339 4.17 16.66 11.63
C ASN A 339 3.37 17.08 12.85
N HIS A 340 3.89 17.99 13.65
CA HIS A 340 3.25 18.56 14.86
C HIS A 340 1.80 19.06 14.68
N LYS A 341 1.16 18.79 13.56
CA LYS A 341 -0.18 19.25 13.19
C LYS A 341 -1.21 18.15 12.98
N ASN A 342 -0.99 16.89 13.40
CA ASN A 342 -1.95 15.78 13.19
C ASN A 342 -2.41 15.64 11.72
N GLN A 343 -1.55 15.90 10.76
CA GLN A 343 -1.88 15.71 9.35
C GLN A 343 -1.86 14.22 9.06
N GLU A 344 -2.97 13.71 8.52
CA GLU A 344 -3.04 12.38 7.97
C GLU A 344 -2.09 12.29 6.78
N VAL A 345 -1.35 11.19 6.69
CA VAL A 345 -0.53 10.89 5.54
C VAL A 345 -1.42 10.38 4.43
N ASP A 346 -1.08 10.68 3.18
CA ASP A 346 -1.90 10.29 2.02
C ASP A 346 -1.87 8.77 1.75
N PHE A 347 -1.13 8.00 2.54
CA PHE A 347 -0.99 6.56 2.42
C PHE A 347 -1.54 5.85 3.65
N TYR A 348 -2.73 5.30 3.53
CA TYR A 348 -3.38 4.51 4.58
C TYR A 348 -4.24 3.39 3.98
N PHE A 349 -4.48 2.36 4.75
CA PHE A 349 -5.42 1.32 4.36
C PHE A 349 -6.87 1.68 4.78
N PRO A 350 -7.86 1.39 3.92
CA PRO A 350 -7.75 0.73 2.61
C PRO A 350 -7.12 1.63 1.54
N THR A 351 -6.25 1.04 0.72
CA THR A 351 -5.62 1.70 -0.44
C THR A 351 -6.13 1.09 -1.74
N GLN A 352 -6.00 1.81 -2.84
CA GLN A 352 -6.33 1.25 -4.16
C GLN A 352 -5.48 0.03 -4.49
N THR A 353 -6.11 -1.00 -5.06
CA THR A 353 -5.43 -2.18 -5.61
C THR A 353 -4.86 -1.85 -6.97
N VAL A 354 -3.71 -1.22 -6.99
CA VAL A 354 -3.05 -0.77 -8.20
C VAL A 354 -1.54 -0.89 -8.06
N LEU A 355 -0.86 -1.18 -9.15
CA LEU A 355 0.58 -1.23 -9.23
C LEU A 355 1.06 -0.27 -10.32
N SER A 356 2.09 0.52 -10.05
CA SER A 356 2.68 1.41 -11.03
C SER A 356 4.14 1.10 -11.29
N CYS A 357 4.60 1.31 -12.53
CA CYS A 357 6.03 1.34 -12.85
C CYS A 357 6.31 2.31 -13.98
N ALA A 358 7.56 2.73 -14.13
CA ALA A 358 7.98 3.50 -15.27
C ALA A 358 7.72 2.74 -16.59
N ARG A 359 7.28 3.41 -17.64
CA ARG A 359 7.00 2.78 -18.94
C ARG A 359 8.23 2.12 -19.57
N SER A 360 9.40 2.65 -19.30
CA SER A 360 10.68 2.11 -19.77
C SER A 360 11.11 0.87 -19.02
N LEU A 361 10.50 0.56 -17.87
CA LEU A 361 10.82 -0.59 -17.05
C LEU A 361 9.82 -1.72 -17.32
N SER A 362 10.30 -2.91 -17.61
CA SER A 362 9.44 -4.09 -17.62
C SER A 362 9.20 -4.58 -16.20
N TRP A 363 8.01 -5.13 -15.94
CA TRP A 363 7.63 -5.62 -14.61
C TRP A 363 8.56 -6.71 -14.07
N ASP A 364 9.11 -7.54 -14.94
CA ASP A 364 10.07 -8.58 -14.61
C ASP A 364 11.42 -8.00 -14.11
N LYS A 365 11.76 -6.79 -14.53
CA LYS A 365 12.94 -6.05 -14.08
C LYS A 365 12.67 -5.12 -12.90
N ALA A 366 11.41 -4.93 -12.51
CA ALA A 366 11.06 -4.17 -11.34
C ALA A 366 11.49 -4.93 -10.08
N VAL A 367 12.63 -4.58 -9.55
CA VAL A 367 13.32 -5.32 -8.49
C VAL A 367 12.58 -5.23 -7.18
N ASN A 368 11.96 -4.11 -6.91
CA ASN A 368 11.25 -3.90 -5.66
C ASN A 368 9.85 -3.44 -5.96
N ALA A 369 8.97 -4.17 -5.39
CA ALA A 369 7.57 -3.93 -5.44
C ALA A 369 7.15 -2.70 -4.63
N PHE A 370 7.88 -1.62 -4.66
CA PHE A 370 7.53 -0.38 -4.00
C PHE A 370 6.64 0.50 -4.88
N SER A 371 5.63 -0.10 -5.46
CA SER A 371 4.78 0.59 -6.44
C SER A 371 3.32 0.59 -6.02
N LEU A 372 3.04 0.44 -4.73
CA LEU A 372 1.72 0.67 -4.19
C LEU A 372 1.43 2.16 -4.21
N VAL A 373 0.49 2.57 -5.03
CA VAL A 373 0.12 3.97 -5.20
C VAL A 373 -1.33 4.18 -4.81
N ASN A 374 -1.58 5.13 -3.95
CA ASN A 374 -2.91 5.69 -3.77
C ASN A 374 -3.13 6.76 -4.85
N ILE A 375 -3.56 6.33 -6.04
CA ILE A 375 -3.65 7.15 -7.25
C ILE A 375 -4.39 8.47 -7.07
N PRO A 376 -5.56 8.56 -6.38
CA PRO A 376 -6.28 9.81 -6.29
C PRO A 376 -5.48 10.95 -5.67
N PHE A 377 -4.47 10.61 -4.85
CA PHE A 377 -3.71 11.59 -4.09
C PHE A 377 -2.29 11.80 -4.60
N ALA A 378 -1.70 10.81 -5.27
CA ALA A 378 -0.29 10.84 -5.66
C ALA A 378 -0.02 11.63 -6.95
N TYR A 379 -1.02 11.80 -7.81
CA TYR A 379 -0.81 12.31 -9.18
C TYR A 379 -1.22 13.76 -9.41
N GLY A 380 -1.80 14.43 -8.41
CA GLY A 380 -2.34 15.76 -8.54
C GLY A 380 -1.38 16.84 -9.05
N LYS A 381 -0.08 16.69 -8.84
CA LYS A 381 0.89 17.76 -9.09
C LYS A 381 1.81 17.56 -10.29
N ARG A 382 1.73 16.44 -11.03
CA ARG A 382 2.69 16.21 -12.12
C ARG A 382 2.02 16.04 -13.46
N ARG A 383 2.04 17.10 -14.23
CA ARG A 383 1.83 17.08 -15.68
C ARG A 383 2.88 16.23 -16.41
N ASP A 384 3.97 15.89 -15.76
CA ASP A 384 5.18 15.36 -16.37
C ASP A 384 5.35 13.84 -16.23
N LEU A 385 4.36 13.12 -15.70
CA LEU A 385 4.39 11.67 -15.63
C LEU A 385 3.39 10.97 -16.60
N PRO A 386 3.32 11.36 -17.88
CA PRO A 386 2.54 10.61 -18.86
C PRO A 386 3.16 9.25 -19.17
N HIS A 387 4.28 8.89 -18.52
CA HIS A 387 5.12 7.77 -18.87
C HIS A 387 5.03 6.58 -17.93
N ASP A 388 4.24 6.67 -16.85
CA ASP A 388 4.06 5.54 -15.96
C ASP A 388 2.97 4.60 -16.46
N LYS A 389 3.22 3.31 -16.28
CA LYS A 389 2.23 2.25 -16.47
C LYS A 389 1.53 1.98 -15.16
N TYR A 390 0.23 1.84 -15.22
CA TYR A 390 -0.62 1.46 -14.11
C TYR A 390 -1.33 0.17 -14.45
N GLU A 391 -1.21 -0.81 -13.57
CA GLU A 391 -1.95 -2.06 -13.66
C GLU A 391 -3.03 -2.09 -12.60
N PHE A 392 -4.25 -2.13 -13.09
CA PHE A 392 -5.47 -2.31 -12.31
C PHE A 392 -5.95 -3.75 -12.45
N ASN A 393 -7.01 -4.10 -11.74
CA ASN A 393 -7.62 -5.43 -11.83
C ASN A 393 -6.67 -6.58 -11.48
N ILE A 394 -5.74 -6.31 -10.59
CA ILE A 394 -4.66 -7.23 -10.19
C ILE A 394 -5.21 -8.58 -9.71
N LYS A 395 -6.35 -8.55 -8.99
CA LYS A 395 -7.00 -9.76 -8.47
C LYS A 395 -7.49 -10.70 -9.57
N TRP A 396 -7.97 -10.16 -10.70
CA TRP A 396 -8.64 -10.91 -11.77
C TRP A 396 -7.84 -11.02 -13.06
N GLY A 397 -6.68 -10.39 -13.12
CA GLY A 397 -5.86 -10.28 -14.32
C GLY A 397 -5.55 -11.61 -14.98
N THR A 398 -5.29 -11.55 -16.28
CA THR A 398 -4.88 -12.70 -17.11
C THR A 398 -3.43 -13.10 -16.84
N ASP A 399 -2.92 -14.12 -17.53
CA ASP A 399 -1.52 -14.56 -17.40
C ASP A 399 -0.50 -13.46 -17.69
N LYS A 400 -0.84 -12.47 -18.53
CA LYS A 400 0.03 -11.30 -18.79
C LYS A 400 0.16 -10.40 -17.56
N GLU A 401 -0.87 -10.35 -16.72
CA GLU A 401 -0.94 -9.55 -15.51
C GLU A 401 -0.47 -10.33 -14.26
N ARG A 402 -0.08 -11.59 -14.43
CA ARG A 402 0.48 -12.42 -13.35
C ARG A 402 1.66 -11.74 -12.68
N ILE A 403 2.52 -11.09 -13.46
CA ILE A 403 3.70 -10.39 -12.94
C ILE A 403 3.26 -9.23 -12.04
N ALA A 404 2.20 -8.50 -12.39
CA ALA A 404 1.68 -7.44 -11.54
C ALA A 404 1.13 -7.98 -10.21
N LEU A 405 0.40 -9.09 -10.22
CA LEU A 405 -0.05 -9.78 -9.01
C LEU A 405 1.13 -10.21 -8.14
N ASP A 406 2.13 -10.85 -8.74
CA ASP A 406 3.33 -11.30 -8.05
C ASP A 406 4.04 -10.15 -7.34
N LYS A 407 4.21 -9.01 -8.03
CA LYS A 407 4.83 -7.81 -7.46
C LYS A 407 3.97 -7.14 -6.40
N TYR A 408 2.66 -7.11 -6.58
CA TYR A 408 1.75 -6.53 -5.61
C TYR A 408 1.77 -7.29 -4.28
N VAL A 409 1.66 -8.61 -4.34
CA VAL A 409 1.76 -9.48 -3.16
C VAL A 409 3.15 -9.38 -2.52
N GLU A 410 4.21 -9.28 -3.33
CA GLU A 410 5.57 -9.04 -2.84
C GLU A 410 5.68 -7.74 -2.02
N CYS A 411 5.05 -6.64 -2.47
CA CYS A 411 4.97 -5.39 -1.71
C CYS A 411 4.32 -5.60 -0.34
N LEU A 412 3.16 -6.24 -0.33
CA LEU A 412 2.43 -6.48 0.91
C LEU A 412 3.26 -7.32 1.88
N MET A 413 3.91 -8.37 1.39
CA MET A 413 4.76 -9.24 2.20
C MET A 413 5.95 -8.49 2.81
N LEU A 414 6.60 -7.61 2.03
CA LEU A 414 7.71 -6.79 2.53
C LEU A 414 7.25 -5.79 3.61
N MET A 415 6.10 -5.15 3.39
CA MET A 415 5.53 -4.24 4.37
C MET A 415 5.21 -4.97 5.68
N ILE A 416 4.54 -6.11 5.59
CA ILE A 416 4.19 -6.93 6.76
C ILE A 416 5.45 -7.43 7.46
N ARG A 417 6.41 -7.93 6.71
CA ARG A 417 7.70 -8.38 7.26
C ARG A 417 8.39 -7.27 8.05
N ASN A 418 8.47 -6.08 7.46
CA ASN A 418 9.10 -4.93 8.12
C ASN A 418 8.36 -4.57 9.42
N LYS A 419 7.02 -4.61 9.42
CA LYS A 419 6.21 -4.41 10.62
C LYS A 419 6.55 -5.44 11.71
N VAL A 420 6.59 -6.71 11.35
CA VAL A 420 6.88 -7.82 12.28
C VAL A 420 8.27 -7.66 12.92
N VAL A 421 9.31 -7.52 12.10
CA VAL A 421 10.69 -7.45 12.64
C VAL A 421 10.96 -6.20 13.45
N SER A 422 10.32 -5.09 13.10
CA SER A 422 10.46 -3.83 13.85
C SER A 422 9.76 -3.84 15.21
N ASN A 423 8.83 -4.78 15.40
CA ASN A 423 8.08 -4.96 16.65
C ASN A 423 8.45 -6.24 17.40
N ASN A 424 9.69 -6.68 17.31
CA ASN A 424 10.19 -7.90 17.96
C ASN A 424 9.40 -9.15 17.62
N GLY A 425 8.83 -9.21 16.40
CA GLY A 425 8.02 -10.31 15.92
C GLY A 425 8.86 -11.48 15.42
N ASP A 426 8.32 -12.68 15.63
CA ASP A 426 8.85 -13.93 15.12
C ASP A 426 8.28 -14.17 13.71
N LEU A 427 9.13 -14.03 12.70
CA LEU A 427 8.74 -14.25 11.31
C LEU A 427 8.22 -15.67 11.07
N SER A 428 8.82 -16.69 11.75
CA SER A 428 8.46 -18.09 11.55
C SER A 428 7.08 -18.45 12.12
N LYS A 429 6.54 -17.63 13.03
CA LYS A 429 5.24 -17.82 13.67
C LYS A 429 4.18 -16.83 13.18
N THR A 430 4.54 -15.92 12.30
CA THR A 430 3.61 -14.95 11.74
C THR A 430 2.59 -15.63 10.83
N ILE A 431 1.31 -15.40 11.06
CA ILE A 431 0.22 -15.96 10.29
C ILE A 431 -0.35 -14.88 9.37
N ILE A 432 -0.50 -15.22 8.08
CA ILE A 432 -1.11 -14.35 7.09
C ILE A 432 -2.36 -15.01 6.54
N LYS A 433 -3.51 -14.35 6.75
CA LYS A 433 -4.81 -14.75 6.24
C LYS A 433 -5.19 -13.84 5.08
N TRP A 434 -5.72 -14.39 4.00
CA TRP A 434 -6.20 -13.63 2.86
C TRP A 434 -7.53 -14.20 2.34
N PHE A 435 -8.25 -13.40 1.54
CA PHE A 435 -9.64 -13.71 1.21
C PHE A 435 -9.85 -13.80 -0.30
N TYR A 436 -10.82 -14.61 -0.69
CA TYR A 436 -11.22 -14.77 -2.08
C TYR A 436 -12.74 -14.93 -2.20
N PRO A 437 -13.39 -14.45 -3.28
CA PRO A 437 -14.81 -14.65 -3.52
C PRO A 437 -15.09 -16.08 -4.00
N GLN A 438 -16.28 -16.59 -3.68
CA GLN A 438 -16.74 -17.92 -4.10
C GLN A 438 -16.76 -18.07 -5.63
N SER A 439 -17.10 -16.99 -6.35
CA SER A 439 -17.11 -16.96 -7.83
C SER A 439 -15.74 -17.01 -8.49
N MET A 440 -14.65 -17.14 -7.71
CA MET A 440 -13.29 -17.22 -8.27
C MET A 440 -13.04 -18.57 -8.91
N PRO A 441 -12.69 -18.61 -10.22
CA PRO A 441 -12.33 -19.87 -10.87
C PRO A 441 -11.16 -20.58 -10.19
N GLN A 442 -11.22 -21.91 -10.10
CA GLN A 442 -10.24 -22.72 -9.38
C GLN A 442 -8.80 -22.52 -9.87
N ASN A 443 -8.60 -22.32 -11.18
CA ASN A 443 -7.28 -22.02 -11.75
C ASN A 443 -6.71 -20.70 -11.20
N ARG A 444 -7.57 -19.70 -11.01
CA ARG A 444 -7.18 -18.40 -10.45
C ARG A 444 -6.90 -18.49 -8.97
N LEU A 445 -7.72 -19.21 -8.22
CA LEU A 445 -7.49 -19.47 -6.80
C LEU A 445 -6.15 -20.18 -6.59
N ASN A 446 -5.87 -21.22 -7.39
CA ASN A 446 -4.60 -21.95 -7.32
C ASN A 446 -3.39 -21.03 -7.63
N LEU A 447 -3.54 -20.09 -8.55
CA LEU A 447 -2.51 -19.10 -8.82
C LEU A 447 -2.27 -18.19 -7.62
N LEU A 448 -3.34 -17.67 -7.03
CA LEU A 448 -3.25 -16.85 -5.82
C LEU A 448 -2.58 -17.60 -4.66
N CYS A 449 -3.03 -18.81 -4.34
CA CYS A 449 -2.41 -19.65 -3.32
C CYS A 449 -0.89 -19.77 -3.55
N ARG A 450 -0.50 -20.12 -4.79
CA ARG A 450 0.91 -20.26 -5.12
C ARG A 450 1.69 -18.95 -4.93
N VAL A 451 1.17 -17.81 -5.39
CA VAL A 451 1.84 -16.52 -5.25
C VAL A 451 2.00 -16.14 -3.78
N TRP A 452 0.95 -16.30 -2.97
CA TRP A 452 1.01 -16.01 -1.53
C TRP A 452 2.03 -16.90 -0.82
N ASP A 453 2.03 -18.20 -1.08
CA ASP A 453 2.94 -19.16 -0.45
C ASP A 453 4.40 -18.93 -0.90
N GLU A 454 4.65 -18.69 -2.20
CA GLU A 454 5.98 -18.37 -2.71
C GLU A 454 6.56 -17.12 -2.05
N LYS A 455 5.77 -16.05 -1.94
CA LYS A 455 6.24 -14.81 -1.31
C LYS A 455 6.39 -14.95 0.20
N TYR A 456 5.49 -15.69 0.86
CA TYR A 456 5.63 -15.99 2.26
C TYR A 456 6.93 -16.76 2.53
N ASN A 457 7.18 -17.85 1.81
CA ASN A 457 8.39 -18.66 1.96
C ASN A 457 9.66 -17.86 1.68
N LYS A 458 9.61 -16.92 0.74
CA LYS A 458 10.74 -16.05 0.41
C LYS A 458 11.11 -15.11 1.56
N TYR A 459 10.11 -14.50 2.20
CA TYR A 459 10.32 -13.39 3.12
C TYR A 459 10.22 -13.77 4.60
N PHE A 460 9.48 -14.83 4.94
CA PHE A 460 9.26 -15.27 6.31
C PHE A 460 10.02 -16.57 6.64
N LYS A 461 10.48 -17.28 5.63
CA LYS A 461 11.29 -18.50 5.74
C LYS A 461 10.80 -19.54 6.77
N PRO A 462 9.53 -19.80 6.93
CA PRO A 462 9.06 -20.90 7.74
C PRO A 462 8.96 -22.17 6.90
N ALA A 463 8.94 -23.28 7.58
CA ALA A 463 8.49 -24.53 7.01
C ALA A 463 7.54 -25.19 8.03
N PRO A 464 6.26 -25.37 7.73
CA PRO A 464 5.54 -25.01 6.49
C PRO A 464 5.08 -23.53 6.46
N ALA A 465 4.64 -23.05 5.28
CA ALA A 465 4.06 -21.72 5.13
C ALA A 465 2.85 -21.54 6.07
N GLN A 466 2.76 -20.35 6.70
CA GLN A 466 1.69 -20.00 7.59
C GLN A 466 0.67 -19.07 6.89
N THR A 467 0.43 -19.30 5.60
CA THR A 467 -0.65 -18.63 4.88
C THR A 467 -1.94 -19.43 5.01
N LYS A 468 -3.04 -18.72 5.15
CA LYS A 468 -4.39 -19.30 5.18
C LYS A 468 -5.29 -18.47 4.30
N HIS A 469 -6.20 -19.11 3.60
CA HIS A 469 -7.20 -18.40 2.80
C HIS A 469 -8.62 -18.73 3.28
N MET A 470 -9.53 -17.80 3.09
CA MET A 470 -10.91 -17.88 3.53
C MET A 470 -11.83 -17.20 2.51
N LEU A 471 -13.06 -17.66 2.42
CA LEU A 471 -14.08 -17.00 1.62
C LEU A 471 -14.40 -15.60 2.17
N GLU A 472 -14.49 -14.61 1.27
CA GLU A 472 -14.86 -13.23 1.61
C GLU A 472 -16.22 -13.15 2.30
N SER A 473 -17.15 -14.03 1.96
CA SER A 473 -18.49 -14.07 2.55
C SER A 473 -18.53 -14.56 4.00
N ILE A 474 -17.59 -15.40 4.43
CA ILE A 474 -17.58 -16.01 5.77
C ILE A 474 -17.01 -15.06 6.84
N ALA A 475 -15.96 -14.35 6.51
CA ALA A 475 -15.25 -13.53 7.48
C ALA A 475 -16.13 -12.43 8.11
N PRO A 476 -16.95 -11.67 7.36
CA PRO A 476 -17.85 -10.69 7.94
C PRO A 476 -18.89 -11.31 8.89
N VAL A 477 -19.39 -12.52 8.59
CA VAL A 477 -20.32 -13.23 9.47
C VAL A 477 -19.71 -13.43 10.86
N ARG A 478 -18.46 -13.88 10.93
CA ARG A 478 -17.73 -14.05 12.21
C ARG A 478 -17.64 -12.73 12.98
N TYR A 479 -17.35 -11.63 12.28
CA TYR A 479 -17.30 -10.31 12.90
C TYR A 479 -18.64 -9.91 13.53
N TYR A 480 -19.72 -10.03 12.76
CA TYR A 480 -21.03 -9.60 13.22
C TYR A 480 -21.58 -10.50 14.33
N PHE A 481 -21.40 -11.81 14.26
CA PHE A 481 -21.80 -12.72 15.35
C PHE A 481 -21.07 -12.42 16.66
N ASN A 482 -19.83 -11.96 16.58
CA ASN A 482 -19.10 -11.54 17.79
C ASN A 482 -19.66 -10.24 18.39
N LYS A 483 -20.31 -9.40 17.59
CA LYS A 483 -20.93 -8.13 18.03
C LYS A 483 -22.42 -8.30 18.40
N ILE A 484 -23.13 -9.17 17.70
CA ILE A 484 -24.57 -9.40 17.86
C ILE A 484 -24.72 -10.80 18.45
N ALA A 485 -24.95 -10.89 19.75
CA ALA A 485 -25.25 -12.16 20.39
C ALA A 485 -26.63 -12.69 19.93
N SER A 486 -26.68 -13.35 18.77
CA SER A 486 -27.89 -13.79 18.13
C SER A 486 -27.81 -15.24 17.68
N SER A 487 -28.82 -16.03 18.08
CA SER A 487 -29.08 -17.38 17.57
C SER A 487 -30.06 -17.39 16.38
N SER A 488 -30.26 -16.26 15.72
CA SER A 488 -31.26 -16.08 14.66
C SER A 488 -30.66 -16.23 13.26
N GLU A 489 -31.52 -16.36 12.26
CA GLU A 489 -31.13 -16.32 10.86
C GLU A 489 -30.49 -14.96 10.51
N PHE A 490 -29.37 -15.04 9.86
CA PHE A 490 -28.51 -13.88 9.53
C PHE A 490 -28.04 -13.96 8.08
N VAL A 491 -28.04 -12.84 7.38
CA VAL A 491 -27.50 -12.74 6.02
C VAL A 491 -26.40 -11.67 5.99
N ASN A 492 -25.22 -12.01 5.49
CA ASN A 492 -24.22 -11.02 5.16
C ASN A 492 -24.14 -10.84 3.64
N ILE A 493 -24.14 -9.61 3.18
CA ILE A 493 -24.02 -9.22 1.77
C ILE A 493 -22.77 -8.38 1.64
N ASP A 494 -21.72 -8.96 1.09
CA ASP A 494 -20.45 -8.27 0.78
C ASP A 494 -20.49 -7.75 -0.65
N ILE A 495 -20.68 -6.45 -0.83
CA ILE A 495 -20.70 -5.81 -2.14
C ILE A 495 -19.32 -5.20 -2.41
N GLY A 496 -18.54 -5.84 -3.27
CA GLY A 496 -17.25 -5.35 -3.73
C GLY A 496 -17.34 -4.41 -4.93
N GLY A 497 -16.19 -4.20 -5.57
CA GLY A 497 -16.14 -3.53 -6.88
C GLY A 497 -16.57 -4.44 -8.03
N GLY A 498 -16.19 -5.72 -8.00
CA GLY A 498 -16.43 -6.68 -9.09
C GLY A 498 -17.39 -7.82 -8.78
N THR A 499 -17.57 -8.17 -7.51
CA THR A 499 -18.41 -9.28 -7.04
C THR A 499 -19.29 -8.87 -5.88
N THR A 500 -20.43 -9.54 -5.75
CA THR A 500 -21.24 -9.57 -4.53
C THR A 500 -21.23 -10.99 -3.99
N ASP A 501 -20.82 -11.12 -2.73
CA ASP A 501 -20.68 -12.38 -2.02
C ASP A 501 -21.67 -12.42 -0.86
N ILE A 502 -22.49 -13.46 -0.79
CA ILE A 502 -23.56 -13.57 0.21
C ILE A 502 -23.35 -14.83 1.05
N ALA A 503 -23.46 -14.68 2.35
CA ALA A 503 -23.48 -15.79 3.29
C ALA A 503 -24.78 -15.82 4.09
N PHE A 504 -25.36 -16.99 4.20
CA PHE A 504 -26.54 -17.27 5.03
C PHE A 504 -26.08 -18.08 6.24
N ALA A 505 -26.33 -17.55 7.41
CA ALA A 505 -25.87 -18.14 8.66
C ALA A 505 -26.99 -18.25 9.69
N LYS A 506 -26.85 -19.22 10.60
CA LYS A 506 -27.71 -19.40 11.77
C LYS A 506 -26.88 -20.00 12.91
N ASP A 507 -27.09 -19.52 14.12
CA ASP A 507 -26.42 -20.04 15.30
C ASP A 507 -24.86 -20.05 15.19
N ASN A 508 -24.30 -19.00 14.61
CA ASN A 508 -22.86 -18.85 14.36
C ASN A 508 -22.29 -19.84 13.33
N ASP A 509 -23.13 -20.53 12.58
CA ASP A 509 -22.75 -21.47 11.53
C ASP A 509 -23.18 -20.93 10.16
N VAL A 510 -22.22 -20.79 9.23
CA VAL A 510 -22.49 -20.42 7.83
C VAL A 510 -22.95 -21.66 7.09
N ARG A 511 -24.22 -21.69 6.70
CA ARG A 511 -24.82 -22.83 6.03
C ARG A 511 -24.71 -22.79 4.53
N TYR A 512 -24.93 -21.59 3.97
CA TYR A 512 -24.97 -21.41 2.52
C TYR A 512 -24.19 -20.17 2.12
N VAL A 513 -23.54 -20.24 0.96
CA VAL A 513 -22.85 -19.13 0.31
C VAL A 513 -23.25 -19.06 -1.17
N THR A 514 -23.23 -17.84 -1.71
CA THR A 514 -23.37 -17.59 -3.14
C THR A 514 -22.53 -16.40 -3.52
N SER A 515 -22.06 -16.35 -4.76
CA SER A 515 -21.30 -15.24 -5.30
C SER A 515 -21.67 -15.02 -6.75
N PHE A 516 -21.67 -13.77 -7.18
CA PHE A 516 -21.97 -13.40 -8.56
C PHE A 516 -21.29 -12.07 -8.92
N ARG A 517 -21.04 -11.87 -10.21
CA ARG A 517 -20.41 -10.67 -10.76
C ARG A 517 -21.45 -9.59 -11.04
N TYR A 518 -22.01 -9.05 -9.98
CA TYR A 518 -22.91 -7.90 -10.01
C TYR A 518 -22.59 -7.04 -8.79
N ALA A 519 -21.88 -5.94 -9.00
CA ALA A 519 -21.29 -5.14 -7.95
C ALA A 519 -21.22 -3.66 -8.34
N MET A 520 -20.59 -2.83 -7.53
CA MET A 520 -20.62 -1.37 -7.74
C MET A 520 -20.00 -0.93 -9.07
N ASN A 521 -18.97 -1.62 -9.56
CA ASN A 521 -18.40 -1.27 -10.87
C ASN A 521 -19.40 -1.42 -12.02
N ASP A 522 -20.41 -2.28 -11.89
CA ASP A 522 -21.44 -2.43 -12.90
C ASP A 522 -22.35 -1.19 -13.03
N LEU A 523 -22.44 -0.37 -11.99
CA LEU A 523 -23.14 0.92 -12.05
C LEU A 523 -22.28 2.04 -12.64
N PHE A 524 -20.97 1.98 -12.41
CA PHE A 524 -20.03 3.05 -12.77
C PHE A 524 -19.19 2.73 -14.01
N SER A 525 -19.32 1.56 -14.61
CA SER A 525 -18.65 1.19 -15.87
C SER A 525 -19.68 0.85 -16.93
N ASP A 526 -19.22 0.78 -18.18
CA ASP A 526 -19.98 0.10 -19.24
C ASP A 526 -19.70 -1.40 -19.15
N SER A 527 -20.47 -2.07 -18.32
CA SER A 527 -20.33 -3.52 -18.08
C SER A 527 -20.64 -4.38 -19.30
N ILE A 528 -21.22 -3.80 -20.35
CA ILE A 528 -21.75 -4.52 -21.51
C ILE A 528 -21.03 -4.21 -22.83
N ALA A 529 -20.60 -2.97 -23.05
CA ALA A 529 -19.88 -2.58 -24.25
C ALA A 529 -18.44 -2.19 -23.88
N GLU A 530 -17.54 -3.14 -23.86
CA GLU A 530 -16.14 -3.00 -23.40
C GLU A 530 -15.34 -1.86 -24.07
N ASN A 531 -15.88 -1.25 -25.12
CA ASN A 531 -15.25 -0.17 -25.88
C ASN A 531 -15.81 1.21 -25.58
N ASN A 532 -16.82 1.33 -24.73
CA ASN A 532 -17.44 2.62 -24.43
C ASN A 532 -16.89 3.17 -23.13
N LEU A 533 -16.28 4.35 -23.19
CA LEU A 533 -15.72 5.08 -22.05
C LEU A 533 -16.77 5.98 -21.37
N GLU A 534 -18.03 5.88 -21.78
CA GLU A 534 -19.12 6.70 -21.28
C GLU A 534 -19.92 5.94 -20.21
N ASN A 535 -20.23 6.62 -19.13
CA ASN A 535 -21.14 6.14 -18.11
C ASN A 535 -22.05 7.28 -17.64
N GLY A 536 -23.36 7.10 -17.73
CA GLY A 536 -24.33 8.17 -17.46
C GLY A 536 -24.19 8.80 -16.10
N ILE A 537 -23.90 8.06 -15.04
CA ILE A 537 -23.69 8.59 -13.69
C ILE A 537 -22.40 9.40 -13.67
N ILE A 538 -21.28 8.81 -14.10
CA ILE A 538 -19.98 9.49 -14.06
C ILE A 538 -19.98 10.74 -14.93
N ASP A 539 -20.56 10.67 -16.11
CA ASP A 539 -20.61 11.80 -17.05
C ASP A 539 -21.45 12.95 -16.53
N SER A 540 -22.51 12.68 -15.78
CA SER A 540 -23.35 13.70 -15.15
C SER A 540 -22.61 14.47 -14.06
N PHE A 541 -21.79 13.79 -13.24
CA PHE A 541 -21.20 14.42 -12.06
C PHE A 541 -19.77 14.88 -12.28
N LYS A 542 -18.98 14.24 -13.13
CA LYS A 542 -17.58 14.65 -13.37
C LYS A 542 -17.48 16.11 -13.82
N HIS A 543 -18.38 16.60 -14.66
CA HIS A 543 -18.35 17.98 -15.13
C HIS A 543 -18.73 18.98 -14.02
N LYS A 544 -19.69 18.63 -13.16
CA LYS A 544 -20.10 19.46 -12.02
C LYS A 544 -18.95 19.58 -11.02
N ILE A 545 -18.36 18.45 -10.63
CA ILE A 545 -17.24 18.43 -9.68
C ILE A 545 -16.01 19.11 -10.29
N ARG A 546 -15.71 18.88 -11.57
CA ARG A 546 -14.62 19.58 -12.27
C ARG A 546 -14.76 21.09 -12.16
N LYS A 547 -15.94 21.62 -12.41
CA LYS A 547 -16.21 23.06 -12.31
C LYS A 547 -15.94 23.59 -10.90
N VAL A 548 -16.37 22.87 -9.87
CA VAL A 548 -16.08 23.23 -8.47
C VAL A 548 -14.58 23.27 -8.21
N LEU A 549 -13.82 22.30 -8.71
CA LEU A 549 -12.36 22.26 -8.54
C LEU A 549 -11.69 23.44 -9.28
N GLU A 550 -12.12 23.75 -10.51
CA GLU A 550 -11.59 24.88 -11.31
C GLU A 550 -11.87 26.22 -10.64
N GLU A 551 -13.11 26.46 -10.19
CA GLU A 551 -13.52 27.69 -9.50
C GLU A 551 -12.75 27.94 -8.19
N ASN A 552 -12.26 26.88 -7.56
CA ASN A 552 -11.46 26.96 -6.35
C ASN A 552 -9.94 26.86 -6.59
N GLY A 553 -9.50 26.92 -7.86
CA GLY A 553 -8.09 26.94 -8.24
C GLY A 553 -7.37 25.60 -8.04
N LEU A 554 -8.10 24.50 -7.88
CA LEU A 554 -7.55 23.15 -7.65
C LEU A 554 -7.18 22.47 -8.98
N THR A 555 -6.34 23.17 -9.77
CA THR A 555 -5.93 22.76 -11.13
C THR A 555 -5.24 21.39 -11.15
N GLU A 556 -4.64 20.99 -10.07
CA GLU A 556 -3.95 19.71 -9.92
C GLU A 556 -4.93 18.53 -9.89
N LEU A 557 -6.04 18.68 -9.15
CA LEU A 557 -7.10 17.68 -9.12
C LEU A 557 -7.84 17.60 -10.45
N VAL A 558 -7.98 18.74 -11.14
CA VAL A 558 -8.51 18.78 -12.51
C VAL A 558 -7.59 17.98 -13.45
N ALA A 559 -6.28 18.15 -13.33
CA ALA A 559 -5.33 17.39 -14.14
C ALA A 559 -5.40 15.87 -13.88
N VAL A 560 -5.69 15.46 -12.63
CA VAL A 560 -5.97 14.05 -12.31
C VAL A 560 -7.23 13.58 -13.03
N MET A 561 -8.32 14.33 -12.96
CA MET A 561 -9.55 14.00 -13.70
C MET A 561 -9.30 13.86 -15.19
N ASP A 562 -8.52 14.75 -15.79
CA ASP A 562 -8.17 14.69 -17.21
C ASP A 562 -7.35 13.43 -17.56
N SER A 563 -6.48 13.02 -16.66
CA SER A 563 -5.71 11.77 -16.83
C SER A 563 -6.58 10.52 -16.85
N TYR A 564 -7.73 10.56 -16.18
CA TYR A 564 -8.74 9.50 -16.21
C TYR A 564 -9.71 9.60 -17.37
N GLY A 565 -9.85 10.77 -17.99
CA GLY A 565 -10.87 11.04 -19.01
C GLY A 565 -10.87 10.11 -20.25
N ASN A 566 -9.75 9.43 -20.52
CA ASN A 566 -9.58 8.45 -21.57
C ASN A 566 -9.44 7.01 -21.05
N ARG A 567 -9.87 6.75 -19.83
CA ARG A 567 -9.76 5.45 -19.15
C ARG A 567 -11.15 4.98 -18.71
N ARG A 568 -11.17 3.77 -18.14
CA ARG A 568 -12.40 3.14 -17.65
C ARG A 568 -13.14 4.03 -16.65
N PRO A 569 -14.45 4.23 -16.78
CA PRO A 569 -15.24 5.11 -15.91
C PRO A 569 -15.18 4.75 -14.42
N GLU A 570 -15.01 3.47 -14.08
CA GLU A 570 -14.86 3.02 -12.69
C GLU A 570 -13.63 3.62 -11.98
N ASN A 571 -12.59 3.99 -12.72
CA ASN A 571 -11.43 4.67 -12.13
C ASN A 571 -11.78 6.12 -11.78
N MET A 572 -12.59 6.77 -12.60
CA MET A 572 -13.13 8.10 -12.28
C MET A 572 -14.06 8.02 -11.07
N ALA A 573 -14.91 6.99 -10.97
CA ALA A 573 -15.75 6.78 -9.80
C ALA A 573 -14.90 6.66 -8.52
N ALA A 574 -13.85 5.84 -8.56
CA ALA A 574 -12.93 5.69 -7.43
C ALA A 574 -12.28 7.03 -7.02
N PHE A 575 -11.89 7.85 -7.98
CA PHE A 575 -11.39 9.21 -7.72
C PHE A 575 -12.46 10.09 -7.06
N LEU A 576 -13.68 10.11 -7.59
CA LEU A 576 -14.77 10.94 -7.06
C LEU A 576 -15.12 10.57 -5.62
N PHE A 577 -15.22 9.28 -5.29
CA PHE A 577 -15.46 8.81 -3.92
C PHE A 577 -14.31 9.14 -2.96
N ALA A 578 -13.08 9.11 -3.43
CA ALA A 578 -11.91 9.43 -2.62
C ALA A 578 -11.68 10.95 -2.44
N LEU A 579 -12.34 11.77 -3.24
CA LEU A 579 -12.09 13.22 -3.28
C LEU A 579 -12.35 13.90 -1.94
N LYS A 580 -13.41 13.51 -1.22
CA LYS A 580 -13.76 14.06 0.10
C LYS A 580 -12.64 13.95 1.14
N ASP A 581 -11.78 12.94 1.03
CA ASP A 581 -10.68 12.72 1.95
C ASP A 581 -9.40 13.48 1.55
N ASN A 582 -9.41 14.15 0.39
CA ASN A 582 -8.26 14.88 -0.09
C ASN A 582 -8.06 16.18 0.70
N LYS A 583 -6.83 16.44 1.15
CA LYS A 583 -6.47 17.63 1.92
C LYS A 583 -6.74 18.94 1.20
N MET A 584 -6.62 18.94 -0.13
CA MET A 584 -6.80 20.16 -0.94
C MET A 584 -8.25 20.65 -0.95
N VAL A 585 -9.19 19.75 -0.72
CA VAL A 585 -10.63 20.07 -0.70
C VAL A 585 -11.20 20.28 0.71
N LYS A 586 -10.39 20.12 1.77
CA LYS A 586 -10.86 20.24 3.17
C LYS A 586 -11.54 21.56 3.52
N ASN A 587 -11.24 22.62 2.78
CA ASN A 587 -11.84 23.94 2.98
C ASN A 587 -13.06 24.18 2.09
N LEU A 588 -13.42 23.25 1.24
CA LEU A 588 -14.60 23.36 0.39
C LEU A 588 -15.84 22.84 1.15
N ASP A 589 -17.01 23.30 0.71
CA ASP A 589 -18.26 22.74 1.19
C ASP A 589 -18.33 21.26 0.77
N SER A 590 -18.41 20.36 1.75
CA SER A 590 -18.49 18.93 1.53
C SER A 590 -19.64 18.54 0.59
N LYS A 591 -20.76 19.29 0.62
CA LYS A 591 -21.92 19.06 -0.26
C LYS A 591 -21.59 19.18 -1.75
N LEU A 592 -20.50 19.85 -2.11
CA LEU A 592 -20.10 20.06 -3.49
C LEU A 592 -19.13 19.00 -4.01
N ILE A 593 -18.51 18.26 -3.12
CA ILE A 593 -17.40 17.33 -3.44
C ILE A 593 -17.52 15.94 -2.81
N ASP A 594 -18.31 15.77 -1.77
CA ASP A 594 -18.61 14.45 -1.22
C ASP A 594 -19.54 13.71 -2.17
N PHE A 595 -18.98 12.78 -2.93
CA PHE A 595 -19.70 12.07 -3.97
C PHE A 595 -20.82 11.17 -3.41
N ASP A 596 -20.64 10.62 -2.20
CA ASP A 596 -21.70 9.88 -1.50
C ASP A 596 -22.91 10.80 -1.24
N TYR A 597 -22.66 11.98 -0.70
CA TYR A 597 -23.70 12.96 -0.41
C TYR A 597 -24.41 13.46 -1.69
N ILE A 598 -23.63 13.68 -2.75
CA ILE A 598 -24.17 14.12 -4.05
C ILE A 598 -25.13 13.05 -4.60
N LEU A 599 -24.77 11.78 -4.54
CA LEU A 599 -25.62 10.67 -4.99
C LEU A 599 -26.84 10.47 -4.06
N GLU A 600 -26.67 10.62 -2.75
CA GLU A 600 -27.77 10.52 -1.78
C GLU A 600 -28.85 11.60 -2.04
N THR A 601 -28.43 12.79 -2.44
CA THR A 601 -29.35 13.92 -2.66
C THR A 601 -29.90 14.03 -4.06
N ASP A 602 -29.37 13.22 -5.01
CA ASP A 602 -29.84 13.23 -6.40
C ASP A 602 -31.07 12.36 -6.58
N SER A 603 -32.23 12.99 -6.77
CA SER A 603 -33.53 12.30 -6.88
C SER A 603 -33.70 11.53 -8.21
N GLU A 604 -32.90 11.81 -9.24
CA GLU A 604 -33.06 11.20 -10.56
C GLU A 604 -32.24 9.93 -10.70
N PHE A 605 -30.95 9.95 -10.33
CA PHE A 605 -30.13 8.74 -10.36
C PHE A 605 -30.43 7.75 -9.24
N LYS A 606 -31.07 8.17 -8.17
CA LYS A 606 -31.39 7.32 -7.02
C LYS A 606 -32.19 6.08 -7.42
N ILE A 607 -33.03 6.15 -8.46
CA ILE A 607 -33.77 4.98 -8.97
C ILE A 607 -32.83 3.88 -9.48
N VAL A 608 -31.66 4.23 -10.05
CA VAL A 608 -30.69 3.25 -10.53
C VAL A 608 -30.11 2.46 -9.35
N PHE A 609 -29.73 3.16 -8.28
CA PHE A 609 -29.23 2.53 -7.04
C PHE A 609 -30.31 1.71 -6.34
N LEU A 610 -31.55 2.19 -6.36
CA LEU A 610 -32.68 1.46 -5.79
C LEU A 610 -32.93 0.14 -6.50
N LEU A 611 -32.93 0.15 -7.84
CA LEU A 611 -33.13 -1.06 -8.65
C LEU A 611 -31.92 -2.03 -8.49
N PHE A 612 -30.70 -1.49 -8.38
CA PHE A 612 -29.53 -2.29 -8.05
C PHE A 612 -29.71 -3.03 -6.72
N TYR A 613 -30.04 -2.30 -5.68
CA TYR A 613 -30.30 -2.84 -4.35
C TYR A 613 -31.43 -3.86 -4.36
N THR A 614 -32.54 -3.51 -5.01
CA THR A 614 -33.71 -4.37 -5.11
C THR A 614 -33.39 -5.71 -5.76
N ALA A 615 -32.54 -5.69 -6.82
CA ALA A 615 -32.14 -6.92 -7.52
C ALA A 615 -31.32 -7.85 -6.60
N VAL A 616 -30.41 -7.28 -5.78
CA VAL A 616 -29.63 -8.07 -4.82
C VAL A 616 -30.55 -8.68 -3.74
N ILE A 617 -31.44 -7.88 -3.14
CA ILE A 617 -32.34 -8.37 -2.09
C ILE A 617 -33.38 -9.35 -2.67
N TYR A 618 -33.85 -9.12 -3.89
CA TYR A 618 -34.73 -10.04 -4.59
C TYR A 618 -34.08 -11.43 -4.76
N HIS A 619 -32.81 -11.44 -5.17
CA HIS A 619 -32.04 -12.69 -5.28
C HIS A 619 -31.86 -13.38 -3.92
N VAL A 620 -31.53 -12.63 -2.87
CA VAL A 620 -31.48 -13.16 -1.48
C VAL A 620 -32.82 -13.80 -1.10
N ALA A 621 -33.93 -13.13 -1.35
CA ALA A 621 -35.25 -13.64 -1.03
C ALA A 621 -35.62 -14.90 -1.83
N GLN A 622 -35.19 -14.97 -3.12
CA GLN A 622 -35.37 -16.19 -3.92
C GLN A 622 -34.57 -17.37 -3.36
N ILE A 623 -33.34 -17.14 -2.91
CA ILE A 623 -32.53 -18.18 -2.26
C ILE A 623 -33.21 -18.66 -0.94
N ILE A 624 -33.67 -17.73 -0.10
CA ILE A 624 -34.39 -18.04 1.14
C ILE A 624 -35.60 -18.93 0.83
N LYS A 625 -36.40 -18.56 -0.19
CA LYS A 625 -37.54 -19.34 -0.66
C LYS A 625 -37.17 -20.73 -1.14
N ALA A 626 -36.17 -20.79 -2.05
CA ALA A 626 -35.75 -22.04 -2.69
C ALA A 626 -35.18 -23.07 -1.67
N LYS A 627 -34.55 -22.58 -0.60
CA LYS A 627 -33.95 -23.41 0.44
C LYS A 627 -34.82 -23.57 1.68
N GLY A 628 -36.03 -22.97 1.71
CA GLY A 628 -36.94 -23.04 2.87
C GLY A 628 -36.28 -22.49 4.14
N MET A 629 -35.47 -21.45 4.06
CA MET A 629 -34.81 -20.85 5.21
C MET A 629 -35.77 -20.02 6.05
N GLY A 630 -35.43 -19.82 7.32
CA GLY A 630 -36.16 -18.87 8.18
C GLY A 630 -35.98 -17.43 7.71
N MET A 631 -36.87 -16.54 8.12
CA MET A 631 -36.76 -15.11 7.81
C MET A 631 -35.54 -14.51 8.53
N PRO A 632 -34.70 -13.76 7.85
CA PRO A 632 -33.51 -13.16 8.46
C PRO A 632 -33.94 -12.07 9.45
N ARG A 633 -33.38 -12.12 10.65
CA ARG A 633 -33.56 -11.05 11.63
C ARG A 633 -32.55 -9.92 11.40
N HIS A 634 -31.39 -10.24 10.87
CA HIS A 634 -30.37 -9.27 10.59
C HIS A 634 -29.82 -9.48 9.18
N ILE A 635 -29.67 -8.38 8.44
CA ILE A 635 -28.92 -8.33 7.19
C ILE A 635 -27.79 -7.33 7.37
N ALA A 636 -26.54 -7.78 7.18
CA ALA A 636 -25.38 -6.94 7.26
C ALA A 636 -24.81 -6.69 5.86
N PHE A 637 -24.28 -5.49 5.68
CA PHE A 637 -23.58 -5.11 4.46
C PHE A 637 -22.10 -4.90 4.76
N SER A 638 -21.23 -5.50 3.95
CA SER A 638 -19.79 -5.35 3.97
C SER A 638 -19.27 -5.01 2.57
N GLY A 639 -17.97 -4.72 2.47
CA GLY A 639 -17.39 -4.21 1.23
C GLY A 639 -17.74 -2.75 0.94
N ASN A 640 -16.94 -2.09 0.07
CA ASN A 640 -17.18 -0.67 -0.23
C ASN A 640 -18.52 -0.41 -0.94
N GLY A 641 -19.03 -1.39 -1.67
CA GLY A 641 -20.35 -1.28 -2.30
C GLY A 641 -21.51 -1.31 -1.30
N GLY A 642 -21.28 -1.73 -0.06
CA GLY A 642 -22.25 -1.65 1.02
C GLY A 642 -22.75 -0.23 1.30
N TYR A 643 -21.97 0.80 0.91
CA TYR A 643 -22.41 2.20 0.97
C TYR A 643 -23.62 2.52 0.08
N VAL A 644 -24.01 1.62 -0.83
CA VAL A 644 -25.26 1.77 -1.59
C VAL A 644 -26.47 2.02 -0.69
N VAL A 645 -26.47 1.42 0.50
CA VAL A 645 -27.54 1.60 1.49
C VAL A 645 -27.60 3.06 1.95
N ASN A 646 -26.44 3.70 2.19
CA ASN A 646 -26.40 5.11 2.58
C ASN A 646 -26.82 6.03 1.43
N ILE A 647 -26.49 5.67 0.17
CA ILE A 647 -26.95 6.41 -1.02
C ILE A 647 -28.49 6.37 -1.11
N LEU A 648 -29.12 5.25 -0.73
CA LEU A 648 -30.57 5.14 -0.73
C LEU A 648 -31.19 5.97 0.37
N SER A 649 -30.73 5.82 1.60
CA SER A 649 -31.21 6.57 2.74
C SER A 649 -30.24 6.53 3.90
N SER A 650 -30.08 7.64 4.59
CA SER A 650 -29.43 7.73 5.90
C SER A 650 -30.31 7.19 7.04
N ASP A 651 -31.60 6.94 6.79
CA ASP A 651 -32.52 6.28 7.76
C ASP A 651 -32.59 4.78 7.52
N ASN A 652 -31.93 4.00 8.36
CA ASN A 652 -31.93 2.54 8.31
C ASN A 652 -33.34 1.93 8.41
N ARG A 653 -34.29 2.59 9.04
CA ARG A 653 -35.67 2.10 9.15
C ARG A 653 -36.39 2.04 7.81
N SER A 654 -36.17 3.06 6.96
CA SER A 654 -36.70 3.08 5.59
C SER A 654 -36.16 1.92 4.78
N VAL A 655 -34.84 1.67 4.86
CA VAL A 655 -34.20 0.56 4.15
C VAL A 655 -34.65 -0.80 4.72
N SER A 656 -34.77 -0.95 6.05
CA SER A 656 -35.21 -2.18 6.69
C SER A 656 -36.66 -2.51 6.29
N ARG A 657 -37.55 -1.49 6.28
CA ARG A 657 -38.95 -1.67 5.86
C ARG A 657 -39.03 -2.12 4.39
N TYR A 658 -38.33 -1.43 3.50
CA TYR A 658 -38.29 -1.77 2.08
C TYR A 658 -37.75 -3.17 1.84
N THR A 659 -36.65 -3.55 2.50
CA THR A 659 -36.06 -4.88 2.42
C THR A 659 -37.02 -5.97 2.92
N LYS A 660 -37.70 -5.71 4.03
CA LYS A 660 -38.74 -6.61 4.59
C LYS A 660 -39.88 -6.83 3.60
N ASP A 661 -40.36 -5.79 2.94
CA ASP A 661 -41.42 -5.86 1.95
C ASP A 661 -41.02 -6.72 0.74
N ILE A 662 -39.76 -6.58 0.26
CA ILE A 662 -39.22 -7.43 -0.82
C ILE A 662 -39.22 -8.90 -0.38
N ILE A 663 -38.70 -9.20 0.82
CA ILE A 663 -38.57 -10.58 1.32
C ILE A 663 -39.95 -11.21 1.49
N LYS A 664 -40.89 -10.50 2.09
CA LYS A 664 -42.27 -10.99 2.24
C LYS A 664 -42.93 -11.30 0.89
N ALA A 665 -42.87 -10.37 -0.03
CA ALA A 665 -43.51 -10.52 -1.32
C ALA A 665 -42.90 -11.65 -2.16
N VAL A 666 -41.61 -11.84 -2.15
CA VAL A 666 -40.91 -12.91 -2.90
C VAL A 666 -41.12 -14.28 -2.24
N THR A 667 -41.03 -14.37 -0.92
CA THR A 667 -41.18 -15.65 -0.20
C THR A 667 -42.63 -16.10 -0.10
N GLY A 668 -43.56 -15.16 -0.19
CA GLY A 668 -44.99 -15.41 0.05
C GLY A 668 -45.31 -15.62 1.52
N ASN A 669 -44.46 -15.18 2.43
CA ASN A 669 -44.65 -15.28 3.86
C ASN A 669 -45.14 -13.97 4.46
N ASP A 670 -46.41 -13.88 4.76
CA ASP A 670 -47.04 -12.68 5.31
C ASP A 670 -46.83 -12.52 6.83
N ALA A 671 -46.19 -13.50 7.49
CA ALA A 671 -45.91 -13.40 8.92
C ALA A 671 -45.02 -12.16 9.19
N ASP A 672 -45.36 -11.49 10.28
CA ASP A 672 -44.54 -10.35 10.69
C ASP A 672 -43.24 -10.84 11.34
N PHE A 673 -42.12 -10.21 10.99
CA PHE A 673 -40.81 -10.49 11.56
C PHE A 673 -40.02 -9.19 11.70
N ASP A 674 -39.17 -9.14 12.68
CA ASP A 674 -38.26 -8.01 12.87
C ASP A 674 -37.05 -8.18 11.91
N LEU A 675 -36.70 -7.11 11.23
CA LEU A 675 -35.55 -7.06 10.37
C LEU A 675 -34.74 -5.80 10.64
N ASP A 676 -33.48 -5.98 10.99
CA ASP A 676 -32.51 -4.90 11.17
C ASP A 676 -31.40 -4.95 10.12
N ILE A 677 -31.11 -3.81 9.53
CA ILE A 677 -29.92 -3.61 8.72
C ILE A 677 -28.77 -3.25 9.65
N VAL A 678 -27.73 -4.07 9.63
CA VAL A 678 -26.61 -4.00 10.57
C VAL A 678 -25.31 -3.56 9.87
N GLY A 679 -24.44 -2.88 10.58
CA GLY A 679 -23.10 -2.57 10.09
C GLY A 679 -22.95 -1.28 9.31
N LEU A 680 -24.04 -0.50 9.18
CA LEU A 680 -24.04 0.82 8.52
C LEU A 680 -24.01 1.97 9.52
N GLU A 681 -23.43 1.76 10.69
CA GLU A 681 -23.25 2.84 11.65
C GLU A 681 -22.39 3.95 11.02
N TYR A 682 -22.83 5.19 11.18
CA TYR A 682 -22.14 6.36 10.63
C TYR A 682 -20.68 6.36 11.07
N GLY A 683 -19.77 6.32 10.11
CA GLY A 683 -18.31 6.26 10.34
C GLY A 683 -17.72 4.84 10.43
N SER A 684 -18.49 3.76 10.37
CA SER A 684 -17.94 2.42 10.19
C SER A 684 -17.47 2.25 8.74
N ASN A 685 -16.26 1.77 8.56
CA ASN A 685 -15.74 1.44 7.22
C ASN A 685 -16.06 -0.03 6.91
N PRO A 686 -17.04 -0.33 6.02
CA PRO A 686 -17.45 -1.70 5.71
C PRO A 686 -16.31 -2.56 5.16
N LYS A 687 -15.28 -1.93 4.58
CA LYS A 687 -14.10 -2.63 4.05
C LYS A 687 -13.25 -3.29 5.13
N THR A 688 -13.33 -2.82 6.38
CA THR A 688 -12.53 -3.39 7.49
C THR A 688 -13.11 -4.67 8.07
N VAL A 689 -14.40 -4.92 7.84
CA VAL A 689 -15.14 -5.99 8.48
C VAL A 689 -14.61 -7.38 8.11
N THR A 690 -14.30 -7.58 6.85
CA THR A 690 -13.74 -8.85 6.34
C THR A 690 -12.42 -9.18 7.04
N CYS A 691 -11.49 -8.24 7.11
CA CYS A 691 -10.23 -8.46 7.79
C CYS A 691 -10.40 -8.69 9.29
N LYS A 692 -11.25 -7.91 9.96
CA LYS A 692 -11.54 -8.07 11.39
C LYS A 692 -12.14 -9.44 11.67
N GLY A 693 -13.09 -9.89 10.85
CA GLY A 693 -13.68 -11.21 10.97
C GLY A 693 -12.68 -12.36 10.78
N GLY A 694 -11.74 -12.20 9.84
CA GLY A 694 -10.68 -13.17 9.61
C GLY A 694 -9.69 -13.30 10.77
N LEU A 695 -9.57 -12.28 11.61
CA LEU A 695 -8.70 -12.30 12.80
C LEU A 695 -9.40 -12.76 14.08
N ILE A 696 -10.71 -12.97 14.05
CA ILE A 696 -11.39 -13.62 15.17
C ILE A 696 -10.91 -15.05 15.25
N ALA A 697 -10.63 -15.50 16.48
CA ALA A 697 -10.16 -16.86 16.74
C ALA A 697 -11.15 -17.90 16.19
N GLU A 698 -10.66 -18.90 15.52
CA GLU A 698 -11.44 -20.07 15.16
C GLU A 698 -11.73 -20.82 16.48
N ASP A 699 -12.96 -20.70 16.96
CA ASP A 699 -13.42 -21.64 17.97
C ASP A 699 -13.27 -23.06 17.42
N SER A 700 -12.83 -23.99 18.25
CA SER A 700 -12.57 -25.38 17.89
C SER A 700 -13.84 -26.16 17.44
N GLN A 701 -14.95 -25.50 17.26
CA GLN A 701 -16.14 -26.06 16.65
C GLN A 701 -15.93 -26.13 15.13
N LYS A 702 -15.88 -27.33 14.64
CA LYS A 702 -15.93 -27.63 13.21
C LYS A 702 -17.21 -27.03 12.62
N THR A 703 -17.09 -25.87 11.99
CA THR A 703 -18.15 -25.41 11.08
C THR A 703 -18.12 -26.37 9.89
N SER A 704 -19.28 -26.92 9.54
CA SER A 704 -19.43 -27.65 8.27
C SER A 704 -19.03 -26.73 7.12
N GLU A 705 -18.39 -27.26 6.08
CA GLU A 705 -18.16 -26.47 4.88
C GLU A 705 -19.52 -25.97 4.36
N PRO A 706 -19.66 -24.66 4.12
CA PRO A 706 -20.91 -24.08 3.65
C PRO A 706 -21.24 -24.63 2.26
N GLN A 707 -22.53 -24.89 2.02
CA GLN A 707 -22.99 -25.31 0.71
C GLN A 707 -23.07 -24.11 -0.23
N GLU A 708 -22.44 -24.20 -1.39
CA GLU A 708 -22.62 -23.23 -2.47
C GLU A 708 -24.00 -23.33 -3.09
N ILE A 709 -24.63 -22.19 -3.36
CA ILE A 709 -25.90 -22.09 -4.05
C ILE A 709 -25.76 -21.23 -5.29
N ILE A 710 -26.12 -21.79 -6.45
CA ILE A 710 -26.23 -21.06 -7.71
C ILE A 710 -27.66 -21.23 -8.22
N LEU A 711 -28.46 -20.16 -8.14
CA LEU A 711 -29.73 -20.09 -8.85
C LEU A 711 -29.47 -19.60 -10.28
N LYS A 712 -29.40 -20.51 -11.26
CA LYS A 712 -29.07 -20.16 -12.65
C LYS A 712 -30.13 -19.25 -13.28
N ALA A 713 -31.41 -19.44 -12.92
CA ALA A 713 -32.48 -18.49 -13.15
C ALA A 713 -33.38 -18.43 -11.93
N GLN A 714 -33.90 -17.26 -11.61
CA GLN A 714 -34.66 -17.02 -10.41
C GLN A 714 -35.93 -17.88 -10.37
N GLY A 715 -36.12 -18.65 -9.29
CA GLY A 715 -37.37 -19.28 -8.91
C GLY A 715 -37.82 -20.48 -9.72
N ASN A 716 -37.28 -20.73 -10.88
CA ASN A 716 -37.59 -21.94 -11.65
C ASN A 716 -36.37 -22.84 -11.71
N GLU A 717 -36.55 -23.99 -11.17
CA GLU A 717 -35.60 -25.06 -11.20
C GLU A 717 -35.13 -25.28 -12.63
N PHE A 718 -33.97 -24.95 -12.96
CA PHE A 718 -32.93 -25.53 -13.76
C PHE A 718 -33.33 -26.45 -14.96
N VAL A 719 -34.58 -26.62 -15.25
CA VAL A 719 -35.08 -27.55 -16.27
C VAL A 719 -34.61 -27.15 -17.68
N CYS A 720 -34.26 -25.87 -17.85
CA CYS A 720 -33.84 -25.32 -19.18
C CYS A 720 -32.34 -25.07 -19.33
N PHE A 721 -31.52 -25.33 -18.31
CA PHE A 721 -30.09 -25.02 -18.34
C PHE A 721 -29.26 -26.28 -18.16
N GLY A 722 -28.35 -26.52 -19.09
CA GLY A 722 -27.29 -27.49 -18.90
C GLY A 722 -26.29 -27.06 -17.84
N GLU A 723 -25.18 -27.77 -17.73
CA GLU A 723 -24.11 -27.49 -16.77
C GLU A 723 -23.10 -26.45 -17.27
N THR A 724 -23.04 -26.27 -18.59
CA THR A 724 -22.03 -25.43 -19.25
C THR A 724 -22.66 -24.27 -20.03
N TYR A 725 -21.88 -23.26 -20.33
CA TYR A 725 -22.30 -22.15 -21.19
C TYR A 725 -22.72 -22.60 -22.58
N GLY A 726 -22.14 -23.69 -23.12
CA GLY A 726 -22.50 -24.27 -24.40
C GLY A 726 -23.87 -24.94 -24.43
N ASP A 727 -24.44 -25.26 -23.29
CA ASP A 727 -25.76 -25.84 -23.16
C ASP A 727 -26.89 -24.78 -23.16
N ILE A 728 -26.53 -23.48 -23.11
CA ILE A 728 -27.51 -22.40 -23.08
C ILE A 728 -28.16 -22.26 -24.44
N THR A 729 -29.46 -22.60 -24.53
CA THR A 729 -30.28 -22.48 -25.74
C THR A 729 -30.99 -21.13 -25.80
N ASP A 730 -31.53 -20.79 -26.97
CA ASP A 730 -32.38 -19.59 -27.11
C ASP A 730 -33.65 -19.67 -26.23
N GLU A 731 -34.13 -20.86 -25.93
CA GLU A 731 -35.26 -21.07 -25.01
C GLU A 731 -34.83 -20.79 -23.56
N SER A 732 -33.65 -21.24 -23.16
CA SER A 732 -33.05 -20.88 -21.86
C SER A 732 -32.92 -19.37 -21.71
N LYS A 733 -32.42 -18.67 -22.75
CA LYS A 733 -32.29 -17.21 -22.77
C LYS A 733 -33.64 -16.50 -22.63
N LYS A 734 -34.67 -16.96 -23.35
CA LYS A 734 -36.04 -16.42 -23.20
C LYS A 734 -36.56 -16.58 -21.77
N CYS A 735 -36.28 -17.71 -21.12
CA CYS A 735 -36.63 -17.95 -19.74
C CYS A 735 -35.96 -16.93 -18.79
N VAL A 736 -34.66 -16.68 -18.95
CA VAL A 736 -33.94 -15.67 -18.14
C VAL A 736 -34.51 -14.27 -18.37
N VAL A 737 -34.75 -13.89 -19.64
CA VAL A 737 -35.33 -12.59 -19.97
C VAL A 737 -36.71 -12.43 -19.30
N LYS A 738 -37.52 -13.45 -19.37
CA LYS A 738 -38.84 -13.43 -18.71
C LYS A 738 -38.75 -13.25 -17.19
N VAL A 739 -37.82 -13.91 -16.55
CA VAL A 739 -37.56 -13.74 -15.11
C VAL A 739 -37.11 -12.30 -14.80
N VAL A 740 -36.32 -11.67 -15.65
CA VAL A 740 -35.88 -10.29 -15.48
C VAL A 740 -37.02 -9.29 -15.74
N GLU A 741 -37.89 -9.56 -16.74
CA GLU A 741 -39.13 -8.78 -16.93
C GLU A 741 -40.05 -8.85 -15.70
N ASP A 742 -40.24 -10.05 -15.16
CA ASP A 742 -41.06 -10.26 -13.95
C ASP A 742 -40.43 -9.54 -12.73
N PHE A 743 -39.12 -9.48 -12.64
CA PHE A 743 -38.40 -8.70 -11.64
C PHE A 743 -38.66 -7.19 -11.78
N PHE A 744 -38.55 -6.63 -13.00
CA PHE A 744 -38.81 -5.20 -13.22
C PHE A 744 -40.29 -4.86 -12.98
N ASP A 745 -41.23 -5.71 -13.41
CA ASP A 745 -42.64 -5.55 -13.05
C ASP A 745 -42.83 -5.57 -11.54
N PHE A 746 -42.18 -6.50 -10.84
CA PHE A 746 -42.22 -6.58 -9.40
C PHE A 746 -41.67 -5.28 -8.78
N ALA A 747 -40.45 -4.86 -9.11
CA ALA A 747 -39.77 -3.74 -8.49
C ALA A 747 -40.41 -2.37 -8.80
N LEU A 748 -41.01 -2.20 -9.97
CA LEU A 748 -41.53 -0.92 -10.45
C LEU A 748 -43.08 -0.79 -10.35
N GLU A 749 -43.81 -1.88 -10.07
CA GLU A 749 -45.26 -1.83 -10.03
C GLU A 749 -45.91 -2.63 -8.89
N LYS A 750 -45.43 -3.85 -8.63
CA LYS A 750 -46.11 -4.80 -7.73
C LYS A 750 -45.65 -4.72 -6.27
N LEU A 751 -44.47 -4.22 -6.01
CA LEU A 751 -43.93 -4.12 -4.66
C LEU A 751 -44.77 -3.14 -3.83
N PRO A 752 -45.28 -3.53 -2.65
CA PRO A 752 -46.13 -2.65 -1.83
C PRO A 752 -45.52 -1.28 -1.54
N SER A 753 -44.24 -1.23 -1.24
CA SER A 753 -43.52 -0.01 -0.93
C SER A 753 -43.33 0.94 -2.13
N ILE A 754 -43.66 0.52 -3.36
CA ILE A 754 -43.49 1.37 -4.55
C ILE A 754 -44.39 2.60 -4.50
N THR A 755 -45.57 2.46 -3.86
CA THR A 755 -46.54 3.57 -3.69
C THR A 755 -46.08 4.62 -2.69
N ASP A 756 -45.08 4.31 -1.85
CA ASP A 756 -44.51 5.16 -0.82
C ASP A 756 -43.03 5.49 -1.08
N ILE A 757 -42.56 5.19 -2.28
CA ILE A 757 -41.14 5.23 -2.65
C ILE A 757 -40.55 6.65 -2.56
N GLU A 758 -41.36 7.66 -2.84
CA GLU A 758 -40.96 9.08 -2.76
C GLU A 758 -40.71 9.49 -1.31
N ASN A 759 -41.54 9.02 -0.37
CA ASN A 759 -41.34 9.30 1.06
C ASN A 759 -40.17 8.48 1.64
N LEU A 760 -39.98 7.25 1.17
CA LEU A 760 -38.93 6.37 1.68
C LEU A 760 -37.53 6.80 1.20
N PHE A 761 -37.40 7.20 -0.06
CA PHE A 761 -36.12 7.39 -0.71
C PHE A 761 -36.02 8.67 -1.56
N GLY A 762 -37.06 9.48 -1.66
CA GLY A 762 -37.04 10.67 -2.52
C GLY A 762 -37.09 10.37 -4.02
N VAL A 763 -37.49 9.16 -4.41
CA VAL A 763 -37.61 8.76 -5.83
C VAL A 763 -38.96 9.17 -6.37
N SER A 764 -39.00 10.04 -7.37
CA SER A 764 -40.25 10.55 -7.93
C SER A 764 -41.00 9.53 -8.79
N GLY A 765 -42.31 9.65 -8.87
CA GLY A 765 -43.12 8.84 -9.78
C GLY A 765 -42.73 8.98 -11.26
N LYS A 766 -42.17 10.13 -11.64
CA LYS A 766 -41.58 10.35 -12.98
C LYS A 766 -40.35 9.44 -13.20
N SER A 767 -39.47 9.36 -12.21
CA SER A 767 -38.28 8.49 -12.27
C SER A 767 -38.66 7.01 -12.39
N VAL A 768 -39.69 6.58 -11.67
CA VAL A 768 -40.26 5.21 -11.76
C VAL A 768 -40.84 4.95 -13.15
N SER A 769 -41.59 5.90 -13.71
CA SER A 769 -42.16 5.78 -15.05
C SER A 769 -41.12 5.74 -16.14
N ASN A 770 -40.04 6.53 -16.02
CA ASN A 770 -38.90 6.51 -16.92
C ASN A 770 -38.15 5.17 -16.84
N ALA A 771 -37.88 4.66 -15.65
CA ALA A 771 -37.26 3.35 -15.45
C ALA A 771 -38.08 2.24 -16.09
N ARG A 772 -39.43 2.29 -15.95
CA ARG A 772 -40.32 1.33 -16.59
C ARG A 772 -40.26 1.35 -18.11
N GLN A 773 -40.09 2.52 -18.70
CA GLN A 773 -39.95 2.62 -20.15
C GLN A 773 -38.63 2.07 -20.67
N ILE A 774 -37.51 2.25 -19.93
CA ILE A 774 -36.16 1.93 -20.37
C ILE A 774 -35.74 0.49 -20.01
N CYS A 775 -36.06 0.01 -18.80
CA CYS A 775 -35.51 -1.23 -18.29
C CYS A 775 -35.99 -2.50 -18.98
N PHE A 776 -37.07 -2.44 -19.75
CA PHE A 776 -37.58 -3.58 -20.52
C PHE A 776 -37.00 -3.68 -21.95
N ALA A 777 -36.26 -2.67 -22.39
CA ALA A 777 -35.66 -2.65 -23.71
C ALA A 777 -34.37 -3.50 -23.76
N ASP A 778 -34.14 -4.15 -24.88
CA ASP A 778 -32.89 -4.82 -25.23
C ASP A 778 -32.37 -5.92 -24.27
N LEU A 779 -33.22 -6.46 -23.39
CA LEU A 779 -32.84 -7.45 -22.36
C LEU A 779 -32.18 -8.71 -22.98
N HIS A 780 -32.65 -9.18 -24.12
CA HIS A 780 -32.05 -10.29 -24.88
C HIS A 780 -30.60 -9.96 -25.30
N THR A 781 -30.40 -8.78 -25.84
CA THR A 781 -29.08 -8.30 -26.30
C THR A 781 -28.10 -8.22 -25.14
N TYR A 782 -28.58 -7.74 -24.00
CA TYR A 782 -27.74 -7.66 -22.78
C TYR A 782 -27.38 -9.04 -22.25
N LEU A 783 -28.31 -9.98 -22.27
CA LEU A 783 -28.04 -11.37 -21.88
C LEU A 783 -27.01 -12.03 -22.78
N ASP A 784 -27.17 -11.88 -24.13
CA ASP A 784 -26.23 -12.46 -25.08
C ASP A 784 -24.80 -11.96 -24.87
N LYS A 785 -24.63 -10.67 -24.61
CA LYS A 785 -23.33 -10.07 -24.31
C LYS A 785 -22.78 -10.57 -22.97
N ALA A 786 -23.60 -10.68 -21.94
CA ALA A 786 -23.22 -11.18 -20.64
C ALA A 786 -22.75 -12.64 -20.70
N VAL A 787 -23.51 -13.48 -21.41
CA VAL A 787 -23.15 -14.91 -21.64
C VAL A 787 -21.85 -15.02 -22.40
N ALA A 788 -21.69 -14.29 -23.52
CA ALA A 788 -20.46 -14.31 -24.31
C ALA A 788 -19.22 -13.88 -23.50
N LYS A 789 -19.39 -12.90 -22.63
CA LYS A 789 -18.33 -12.44 -21.75
C LYS A 789 -17.94 -13.48 -20.69
N SER A 790 -18.92 -14.15 -20.10
CA SER A 790 -18.70 -15.17 -19.06
C SER A 790 -18.15 -16.47 -19.65
N GLU A 791 -18.60 -16.81 -20.86
CA GLU A 791 -18.09 -17.95 -21.64
C GLU A 791 -16.60 -17.77 -21.99
N GLY A 792 -16.19 -16.54 -22.36
CA GLY A 792 -14.79 -16.23 -22.70
C GLY A 792 -14.22 -17.04 -23.87
N GLY A 793 -15.11 -17.59 -24.74
CA GLY A 793 -14.74 -18.47 -25.85
C GLY A 793 -14.67 -19.96 -25.51
N GLU A 794 -14.89 -20.34 -24.26
CA GLU A 794 -14.84 -21.73 -23.77
C GLU A 794 -16.26 -22.28 -23.51
N LYS A 795 -16.91 -22.80 -24.55
CA LYS A 795 -18.28 -23.34 -24.44
C LYS A 795 -18.47 -24.43 -23.39
N ASN A 796 -17.43 -25.21 -23.12
CA ASN A 796 -17.47 -26.28 -22.11
C ASN A 796 -17.25 -25.77 -20.67
N LYS A 797 -17.10 -24.46 -20.46
CA LYS A 797 -16.99 -23.88 -19.14
C LYS A 797 -18.30 -24.01 -18.39
N GLY A 798 -18.26 -24.47 -17.15
CA GLY A 798 -19.40 -24.57 -16.26
C GLY A 798 -20.05 -23.21 -15.99
N ILE A 799 -21.36 -23.18 -15.77
CA ILE A 799 -22.06 -21.96 -15.34
C ILE A 799 -21.81 -21.79 -13.85
N GLU A 800 -20.94 -20.83 -13.53
CA GLU A 800 -20.42 -20.59 -12.17
C GLU A 800 -21.22 -19.52 -11.40
N GLU A 801 -22.14 -18.81 -12.05
CA GLU A 801 -22.94 -17.75 -11.46
C GLU A 801 -24.35 -17.67 -12.06
N THR A 802 -25.25 -16.98 -11.40
CA THR A 802 -26.60 -16.75 -11.94
C THR A 802 -26.57 -15.87 -13.19
N LEU A 803 -27.43 -16.21 -14.17
CA LEU A 803 -27.60 -15.41 -15.39
C LEU A 803 -28.56 -14.22 -15.21
N PHE A 804 -29.23 -14.16 -14.06
CA PHE A 804 -30.22 -13.13 -13.74
C PHE A 804 -29.69 -11.70 -13.85
N PHE A 805 -28.48 -11.45 -13.37
CA PHE A 805 -27.93 -10.10 -13.34
C PHE A 805 -27.42 -9.60 -14.69
N GLY A 806 -27.16 -10.47 -15.66
CA GLY A 806 -26.66 -10.07 -16.98
C GLY A 806 -27.50 -8.99 -17.65
N PRO A 807 -28.83 -9.24 -17.91
CA PRO A 807 -29.71 -8.24 -18.52
C PRO A 807 -29.89 -6.99 -17.63
N ILE A 808 -29.90 -7.16 -16.30
CA ILE A 808 -30.12 -6.06 -15.35
C ILE A 808 -29.00 -5.05 -15.45
N LYS A 809 -27.74 -5.48 -15.55
CA LYS A 809 -26.58 -4.59 -15.75
C LYS A 809 -26.80 -3.66 -16.94
N GLY A 810 -27.20 -4.21 -18.07
CA GLY A 810 -27.46 -3.45 -19.28
C GLY A 810 -28.61 -2.48 -19.14
N ALA A 811 -29.69 -2.92 -18.52
CA ALA A 811 -30.87 -2.08 -18.30
C ALA A 811 -30.53 -0.88 -17.38
N LEU A 812 -29.78 -1.10 -16.29
CA LEU A 812 -29.37 -0.01 -15.39
C LEU A 812 -28.40 0.97 -16.04
N ASN A 813 -27.45 0.49 -16.85
CA ASN A 813 -26.58 1.35 -17.63
C ASN A 813 -27.36 2.18 -18.67
N ALA A 814 -28.34 1.58 -19.36
CA ALA A 814 -29.21 2.27 -20.29
C ALA A 814 -30.08 3.33 -19.59
N LEU A 815 -30.61 3.01 -18.40
CA LEU A 815 -31.37 3.96 -17.59
C LEU A 815 -30.50 5.13 -17.17
N ALA A 816 -29.31 4.86 -16.65
CA ALA A 816 -28.36 5.92 -16.25
C ALA A 816 -27.98 6.83 -17.43
N LYS A 817 -27.75 6.25 -18.62
CA LYS A 817 -27.50 7.01 -19.82
C LYS A 817 -28.70 7.87 -20.25
N ASN A 818 -29.89 7.32 -20.20
CA ASN A 818 -31.12 8.04 -20.52
C ASN A 818 -31.32 9.24 -19.59
N ILE A 819 -31.10 9.09 -18.28
CA ILE A 819 -31.18 10.19 -17.31
C ILE A 819 -30.15 11.27 -17.66
N TYR A 820 -28.92 10.87 -17.96
CA TYR A 820 -27.87 11.83 -18.38
C TYR A 820 -28.26 12.60 -19.64
N ASP A 821 -28.75 11.91 -20.67
CA ASP A 821 -29.13 12.54 -21.95
C ASP A 821 -30.33 13.48 -21.81
N GLN A 822 -31.23 13.21 -20.87
CA GLN A 822 -32.35 14.11 -20.55
C GLN A 822 -31.92 15.38 -19.81
N ASN A 823 -30.78 15.35 -19.10
CA ASN A 823 -30.26 16.44 -18.27
C ASN A 823 -29.16 17.23 -18.97
N LYS A 824 -28.78 16.85 -20.16
CA LYS A 824 -27.78 17.52 -21.00
C LYS A 824 -28.40 18.67 -21.79
#